data_b4af9cbb2be3ed08ee7c73ce58f2eb06
#
_entry.id   b4af9cbb2be3ed08ee7c73ce58f2eb06
#
_cell.length_a   1.000
_cell.length_b   1.000
_cell.length_c   1.000
_cell.angle_alpha   90.00
_cell.angle_beta   90.00
_cell.angle_gamma   90.00
#
_symmetry.space_group_name_H-M   'P 1'
#
loop_
_entity.id
_entity.type
_entity.pdbx_description
1 polymer ?
#
loop_
_entity_poly.entity_id
_entity_poly.type
_entity_poly.pdbx_seq_one_letter_code
_entity_poly.pdbx_strand_id
1 'polypeptide(L)'
;MHVLRKVVVTVVAAVGAALAPAAAAFTVEGIDIRGADRIEEGTVRNYLPVEVGEEVDPPAAQRAIHALYETGFFRDVQLLRENGTLVVEVEEKPVVTGITFQGMEELQEDQVREAFQSFGLEERKMFSRSGLRRATLELERQYNAQGYYAVEVNAETDASGEEGVAITFEVDEGRPAKISQIAIVGNERFTDETLKGQFNLTDSAAFAFLSGKDQYARQNLMADLESLRSYYMDRGHLNFQVDSTQVQLSPERQHVFVTINITEGAQYRLEEVSFSGDTVVPEEDLWSLVELEEGDLFSRSRVQKSVEAVSQRVGDEGFAFANVNPMPDVDEEARTVDLDFRVSPGRRVSVNEVNIEGNDRTQDRVIRREFRQMESARYQTSKIQRSKERVNRLGYFDSVNLETPSVPGRNDAVDLDLSVEERPTGQFSVGVGYSDVEGVLFTSSIKQNNLFGRGQRLSLQADIGGVNQSLNLSVTEPYFTVDGVSLGGDVYYTKRDTDRLTLFRYSQDRAGLAGRLGFPLSEYWRDSLRLAFEQTDTESGTLELGAEEEEFLGTQDHLLLRNTLTYDSRDSTIFPRKGWKNELITEASLPGGDTRYLRGNVKSQVYFPLLSASTVSLGVEAGRLEGYNGESVPFYEHFYLGGARSVRGFDTYSLGPEDPDGNPIGGVTKLQANSEFIFPIPGAEDTQGIRGAVFADAGWVYGPGQEIDPSELRASVGIGFRWFSPMGPLRFDYAVPVQYEPEDDLQRFQFTIGTNM
;
A
#
# COMPACT_ATOMS: atom_id res chain seq x y z
N MET A 1 -19.59 10.81 -69.13
CA MET A 1 -20.29 11.90 -69.86
C MET A 1 -19.82 13.22 -69.28
N HIS A 2 -19.12 13.90 -70.15
CA HIS A 2 -18.76 15.33 -70.28
C HIS A 2 -17.67 15.84 -69.31
N VAL A 3 -16.38 15.91 -69.72
CA VAL A 3 -15.66 16.54 -70.86
C VAL A 3 -16.16 17.94 -71.19
N LEU A 4 -15.23 18.87 -71.11
CA LEU A 4 -15.20 20.26 -71.50
C LEU A 4 -15.60 21.33 -70.48
N ARG A 5 -14.60 21.90 -69.87
CA ARG A 5 -14.29 23.33 -69.91
C ARG A 5 -12.85 23.60 -69.45
N LYS A 6 -11.90 23.23 -70.28
CA LYS A 6 -10.59 23.91 -70.36
C LYS A 6 -10.74 25.05 -71.34
N VAL A 7 -9.86 26.05 -71.13
CA VAL A 7 -9.58 27.20 -72.04
C VAL A 7 -10.41 28.43 -71.77
N VAL A 8 -9.74 29.39 -71.25
CA VAL A 8 -9.71 30.84 -71.29
C VAL A 8 -9.41 31.40 -69.91
N VAL A 9 -8.18 31.48 -69.49
CA VAL A 9 -7.50 32.54 -68.74
C VAL A 9 -6.00 32.32 -68.91
N THR A 10 -5.50 32.49 -70.08
CA THR A 10 -4.07 32.72 -70.36
C THR A 10 -4.06 33.91 -71.30
N VAL A 11 -3.50 34.99 -70.85
CA VAL A 11 -3.25 36.30 -71.46
C VAL A 11 -3.92 37.41 -70.64
N VAL A 12 -3.42 37.71 -69.44
CA VAL A 12 -3.17 39.04 -68.87
C VAL A 12 -2.18 38.82 -67.67
N ALA A 13 -0.99 38.42 -68.01
CA ALA A 13 0.11 38.39 -67.00
C ALA A 13 1.40 38.86 -67.71
N ALA A 14 1.31 39.99 -68.31
CA ALA A 14 2.49 40.67 -68.80
C ALA A 14 2.10 42.15 -69.03
N VAL A 15 2.14 42.94 -68.03
CA VAL A 15 2.46 44.36 -67.90
C VAL A 15 1.99 44.81 -66.53
N GLY A 16 2.86 44.69 -65.55
CA GLY A 16 2.59 45.12 -64.14
C GLY A 16 3.77 44.78 -63.25
N ALA A 17 4.96 44.59 -63.76
CA ALA A 17 6.18 44.73 -63.02
C ALA A 17 6.48 46.24 -62.85
N ALA A 18 5.55 46.94 -62.21
CA ALA A 18 5.80 48.27 -61.74
C ALA A 18 6.42 48.18 -60.35
N LEU A 19 7.77 48.33 -60.31
CA LEU A 19 8.49 49.02 -59.27
C LEU A 19 7.81 49.02 -57.89
N ALA A 20 7.94 47.90 -57.16
CA ALA A 20 8.02 48.05 -55.70
C ALA A 20 9.29 48.87 -55.44
N PRO A 21 9.24 50.01 -54.78
CA PRO A 21 10.47 50.71 -54.41
C PRO A 21 11.26 49.71 -53.52
N ALA A 22 12.47 49.36 -53.97
CA ALA A 22 13.41 48.69 -53.09
C ALA A 22 13.44 49.54 -51.83
N ALA A 23 13.07 48.92 -50.69
CA ALA A 23 13.13 49.60 -49.41
C ALA A 23 14.54 50.09 -49.25
N ALA A 24 14.77 51.38 -49.46
CA ALA A 24 16.08 51.98 -49.34
C ALA A 24 16.50 51.98 -47.92
N ALA A 25 17.73 51.54 -47.66
CA ALA A 25 18.30 51.62 -46.32
C ALA A 25 18.13 53.07 -45.79
N PHE A 26 17.86 53.19 -44.53
CA PHE A 26 17.69 54.49 -43.87
C PHE A 26 18.36 54.49 -42.51
N THR A 27 18.89 55.63 -42.08
CA THR A 27 19.45 55.83 -40.74
C THR A 27 18.33 56.06 -39.77
N VAL A 28 18.28 55.30 -38.65
CA VAL A 28 17.24 55.37 -37.60
C VAL A 28 17.48 56.60 -36.74
N GLU A 29 16.61 57.63 -36.81
CA GLU A 29 16.70 58.81 -35.96
C GLU A 29 16.00 58.62 -34.60
N GLY A 30 15.06 57.64 -34.51
CA GLY A 30 14.35 57.25 -33.31
C GLY A 30 13.68 55.87 -33.46
N ILE A 31 13.36 55.25 -32.37
CA ILE A 31 12.62 53.97 -32.33
C ILE A 31 11.31 54.22 -31.53
N ASP A 32 10.17 53.99 -32.14
CA ASP A 32 8.84 54.09 -31.55
C ASP A 32 8.22 52.68 -31.53
N ILE A 33 7.75 52.24 -30.34
CA ILE A 33 7.18 50.91 -30.16
C ILE A 33 5.71 51.08 -29.91
N ARG A 34 4.85 50.37 -30.70
CA ARG A 34 3.39 50.46 -30.64
C ARG A 34 2.80 49.04 -30.44
N GLY A 35 1.73 48.93 -29.63
CA GLY A 35 1.03 47.69 -29.39
C GLY A 35 1.70 46.80 -28.32
N ALA A 36 2.68 47.34 -27.58
CA ALA A 36 3.25 46.68 -26.39
C ALA A 36 2.50 47.20 -25.14
N ASP A 37 1.44 46.52 -24.75
CA ASP A 37 0.56 46.97 -23.66
C ASP A 37 0.93 46.36 -22.32
N ARG A 38 1.41 45.12 -22.31
CA ARG A 38 1.85 44.34 -21.11
C ARG A 38 3.35 44.19 -21.03
N ILE A 39 4.00 44.12 -22.18
CA ILE A 39 5.44 44.02 -22.27
C ILE A 39 5.98 45.45 -22.32
N GLU A 40 6.82 45.79 -21.35
CA GLU A 40 7.45 47.10 -21.31
C GLU A 40 8.21 47.39 -22.62
N GLU A 41 8.07 48.57 -23.18
CA GLU A 41 8.76 49.02 -24.38
C GLU A 41 10.31 48.82 -24.29
N GLY A 42 10.87 48.96 -23.07
CA GLY A 42 12.27 48.70 -22.79
C GLY A 42 12.67 47.26 -23.05
N THR A 43 11.76 46.29 -22.77
CA THR A 43 11.99 44.89 -23.05
C THR A 43 12.01 44.60 -24.55
N VAL A 44 11.06 45.15 -25.29
CA VAL A 44 11.03 45.04 -26.79
C VAL A 44 12.30 45.62 -27.39
N ARG A 45 12.72 46.76 -26.88
CA ARG A 45 13.97 47.44 -27.31
C ARG A 45 15.24 46.64 -27.07
N ASN A 46 15.30 45.93 -25.95
CA ASN A 46 16.43 45.08 -25.62
C ASN A 46 16.62 43.87 -26.56
N TYR A 47 15.53 43.37 -27.12
CA TYR A 47 15.56 42.29 -28.10
C TYR A 47 15.69 42.78 -29.54
N LEU A 48 15.58 44.08 -29.80
CA LEU A 48 15.69 44.61 -31.11
C LEU A 48 17.20 44.82 -31.45
N PRO A 49 17.74 44.10 -32.47
CA PRO A 49 19.16 44.23 -32.85
C PRO A 49 19.38 45.46 -33.77
N VAL A 50 18.82 46.61 -33.39
CA VAL A 50 18.92 47.88 -34.11
C VAL A 50 18.96 49.03 -33.10
N GLU A 51 19.96 49.89 -33.21
CA GLU A 51 20.11 51.08 -32.35
C GLU A 51 19.85 52.37 -33.12
N VAL A 52 19.56 53.45 -32.38
CA VAL A 52 19.42 54.80 -32.93
C VAL A 52 20.78 55.25 -33.50
N GLY A 53 20.79 55.67 -34.74
CA GLY A 53 21.98 56.05 -35.50
C GLY A 53 22.47 54.96 -36.46
N GLU A 54 21.95 53.76 -36.41
CA GLU A 54 22.28 52.68 -37.35
C GLU A 54 21.49 52.77 -38.62
N GLU A 55 22.06 52.19 -39.69
CA GLU A 55 21.40 52.06 -41.01
C GLU A 55 20.62 50.74 -41.10
N VAL A 56 19.32 50.84 -41.28
CA VAL A 56 18.44 49.63 -41.42
C VAL A 56 18.21 49.39 -42.90
N ASP A 57 18.84 48.32 -43.38
CA ASP A 57 18.61 47.72 -44.66
C ASP A 57 17.56 46.56 -44.56
N PRO A 58 17.05 46.01 -45.68
CA PRO A 58 16.09 44.90 -45.64
C PRO A 58 16.57 43.68 -44.88
N PRO A 59 17.84 43.24 -44.98
CA PRO A 59 18.36 42.17 -44.13
C PRO A 59 18.39 42.50 -42.61
N ALA A 60 18.67 43.71 -42.25
CA ALA A 60 18.64 44.16 -40.82
C ALA A 60 17.22 44.16 -40.28
N ALA A 61 16.23 44.68 -41.08
CA ALA A 61 14.81 44.64 -40.73
C ALA A 61 14.33 43.20 -40.55
N GLN A 62 14.75 42.27 -41.42
CA GLN A 62 14.38 40.87 -41.32
C GLN A 62 14.97 40.23 -40.03
N ARG A 63 16.22 40.52 -39.71
CA ARG A 63 16.82 40.04 -38.42
C ARG A 63 16.09 40.61 -37.21
N ALA A 64 15.69 41.88 -37.27
CA ALA A 64 14.94 42.50 -36.17
C ALA A 64 13.57 41.87 -35.99
N ILE A 65 12.82 41.63 -37.05
CA ILE A 65 11.55 40.92 -37.00
C ILE A 65 11.74 39.50 -36.45
N HIS A 66 12.78 38.78 -36.91
CA HIS A 66 13.05 37.44 -36.48
C HIS A 66 13.43 37.37 -34.99
N ALA A 67 14.29 38.28 -34.51
CA ALA A 67 14.67 38.38 -33.11
C ALA A 67 13.48 38.59 -32.19
N LEU A 68 12.54 39.48 -32.59
CA LEU A 68 11.31 39.68 -31.82
C LEU A 68 10.38 38.48 -31.85
N TYR A 69 10.23 37.78 -32.98
CA TYR A 69 9.45 36.54 -33.06
C TYR A 69 10.05 35.40 -32.21
N GLU A 70 11.40 35.31 -32.16
CA GLU A 70 12.10 34.30 -31.37
C GLU A 70 11.85 34.46 -29.87
N THR A 71 11.53 35.68 -29.37
CA THR A 71 11.13 35.87 -27.97
C THR A 71 9.88 35.09 -27.58
N GLY A 72 9.04 34.73 -28.57
CA GLY A 72 7.77 34.06 -28.34
C GLY A 72 6.64 34.96 -27.82
N PHE A 73 6.89 36.23 -27.59
CA PHE A 73 5.93 37.17 -26.98
C PHE A 73 4.86 37.69 -27.95
N PHE A 74 5.20 37.76 -29.22
CA PHE A 74 4.39 38.46 -30.21
C PHE A 74 3.69 37.50 -31.17
N ARG A 75 2.48 37.84 -31.54
CA ARG A 75 1.68 37.18 -32.57
C ARG A 75 2.02 37.72 -33.95
N ASP A 76 2.18 39.07 -34.04
CA ASP A 76 2.63 39.77 -35.23
C ASP A 76 3.64 40.86 -34.90
N VAL A 77 4.57 41.08 -35.81
CA VAL A 77 5.63 42.10 -35.70
C VAL A 77 5.77 42.76 -37.07
N GLN A 78 5.53 44.06 -37.12
CA GLN A 78 5.70 44.88 -38.33
C GLN A 78 6.71 45.99 -38.06
N LEU A 79 7.59 46.20 -39.00
CA LEU A 79 8.50 47.33 -38.99
C LEU A 79 8.11 48.32 -40.05
N LEU A 80 7.78 49.53 -39.62
CA LEU A 80 7.35 50.63 -40.46
C LEU A 80 8.36 51.79 -40.37
N ARG A 81 8.46 52.59 -41.41
CA ARG A 81 9.29 53.82 -41.41
C ARG A 81 8.37 55.03 -41.44
N GLU A 82 8.49 55.87 -40.43
CA GLU A 82 7.77 57.16 -40.34
C GLU A 82 8.75 58.32 -40.07
N ASN A 83 8.97 59.19 -41.05
CA ASN A 83 9.81 60.41 -40.90
C ASN A 83 11.18 60.21 -40.27
N GLY A 84 11.90 59.13 -40.64
CA GLY A 84 13.21 58.81 -40.06
C GLY A 84 13.17 57.95 -38.79
N THR A 85 12.00 57.76 -38.18
CA THR A 85 11.77 56.90 -37.03
C THR A 85 11.43 55.48 -37.50
N LEU A 86 12.02 54.48 -36.86
CA LEU A 86 11.65 53.05 -37.00
C LEU A 86 10.48 52.77 -36.04
N VAL A 87 9.31 52.58 -36.63
CA VAL A 87 8.12 52.17 -35.83
C VAL A 87 8.05 50.66 -35.80
N VAL A 88 8.11 50.11 -34.59
CA VAL A 88 7.98 48.67 -34.31
C VAL A 88 6.57 48.45 -33.78
N GLU A 89 5.70 47.98 -34.69
CA GLU A 89 4.33 47.64 -34.33
C GLU A 89 4.23 46.16 -34.00
N VAL A 90 3.84 45.84 -32.77
CA VAL A 90 3.75 44.48 -32.26
C VAL A 90 2.33 44.16 -31.83
N GLU A 91 1.92 42.93 -32.05
CA GLU A 91 0.71 42.36 -31.50
C GLU A 91 1.10 41.27 -30.48
N GLU A 92 0.80 41.50 -29.21
CA GLU A 92 1.14 40.56 -28.16
C GLU A 92 0.32 39.25 -28.23
N LYS A 93 0.95 38.13 -27.93
CA LYS A 93 0.15 36.89 -27.74
C LYS A 93 -0.70 36.99 -26.49
N PRO A 94 -1.91 36.47 -26.48
CA PRO A 94 -2.73 36.44 -25.29
C PRO A 94 -2.11 35.56 -24.22
N VAL A 95 -2.42 35.83 -22.96
CA VAL A 95 -1.95 35.06 -21.79
C VAL A 95 -3.02 34.04 -21.39
N VAL A 96 -2.61 32.87 -20.94
CA VAL A 96 -3.52 31.88 -20.35
C VAL A 96 -4.07 32.43 -19.03
N THR A 97 -5.36 32.68 -18.94
CA THR A 97 -6.03 33.22 -17.76
C THR A 97 -6.51 32.17 -16.81
N GLY A 98 -6.76 30.95 -17.29
CA GLY A 98 -7.16 29.80 -16.49
C GLY A 98 -7.19 28.54 -17.34
N ILE A 99 -7.00 27.40 -16.67
CA ILE A 99 -7.13 26.07 -17.25
C ILE A 99 -8.14 25.31 -16.40
N THR A 100 -9.21 24.83 -17.01
CA THR A 100 -10.26 24.04 -16.35
C THR A 100 -10.43 22.70 -17.03
N PHE A 101 -10.77 21.68 -16.24
CA PHE A 101 -11.06 20.34 -16.73
C PHE A 101 -12.52 20.01 -16.42
N GLN A 102 -13.23 19.44 -17.39
CA GLN A 102 -14.61 18.97 -17.25
C GLN A 102 -14.68 17.51 -17.70
N GLY A 103 -15.36 16.67 -16.90
CA GLY A 103 -15.51 15.24 -17.19
C GLY A 103 -14.28 14.39 -16.90
N MET A 104 -13.26 14.91 -16.20
CA MET A 104 -12.07 14.20 -15.79
C MET A 104 -12.29 13.65 -14.37
N GLU A 105 -12.42 12.32 -14.23
CA GLU A 105 -12.67 11.61 -12.96
C GLU A 105 -11.51 10.70 -12.56
N GLU A 106 -10.83 10.09 -13.54
CA GLU A 106 -9.80 9.07 -13.31
C GLU A 106 -8.40 9.66 -13.05
N LEU A 107 -8.07 10.78 -13.69
CA LEU A 107 -6.78 11.44 -13.52
C LEU A 107 -6.87 12.59 -12.51
N GLN A 108 -5.81 12.77 -11.72
CA GLN A 108 -5.71 13.88 -10.79
C GLN A 108 -5.32 15.17 -11.51
N GLU A 109 -6.12 16.23 -11.35
CA GLU A 109 -5.91 17.52 -12.02
C GLU A 109 -4.51 18.11 -11.76
N ASP A 110 -4.02 18.01 -10.52
CA ASP A 110 -2.73 18.58 -10.14
C ASP A 110 -1.58 17.94 -10.92
N GLN A 111 -1.60 16.63 -11.11
CA GLN A 111 -0.58 15.89 -11.88
C GLN A 111 -0.63 16.26 -13.37
N VAL A 112 -1.83 16.42 -13.91
CA VAL A 112 -2.02 16.84 -15.30
C VAL A 112 -1.53 18.28 -15.51
N ARG A 113 -1.82 19.20 -14.58
CA ARG A 113 -1.33 20.57 -14.60
C ARG A 113 0.20 20.63 -14.59
N GLU A 114 0.83 19.84 -13.74
CA GLU A 114 2.30 19.75 -13.66
C GLU A 114 2.90 19.25 -15.00
N ALA A 115 2.29 18.21 -15.59
CA ALA A 115 2.73 17.73 -16.89
C ALA A 115 2.60 18.80 -17.99
N PHE A 116 1.55 19.63 -17.96
CA PHE A 116 1.32 20.69 -18.94
C PHE A 116 2.36 21.81 -18.87
N GLN A 117 2.95 22.07 -17.71
CA GLN A 117 4.04 23.04 -17.55
C GLN A 117 5.24 22.70 -18.45
N SER A 118 5.53 21.42 -18.63
CA SER A 118 6.61 20.97 -19.50
C SER A 118 6.42 21.34 -20.99
N PHE A 119 5.16 21.60 -21.38
CA PHE A 119 4.78 22.02 -22.74
C PHE A 119 4.59 23.54 -22.84
N GLY A 120 4.85 24.28 -21.75
CA GLY A 120 4.68 25.71 -21.67
C GLY A 120 3.20 26.14 -21.60
N LEU A 121 2.31 25.23 -21.18
CA LEU A 121 0.89 25.52 -20.96
C LEU A 121 0.63 25.65 -19.46
N GLU A 122 0.67 26.89 -18.98
CA GLU A 122 0.52 27.25 -17.58
C GLU A 122 -0.22 28.58 -17.46
N GLU A 123 -0.96 28.79 -16.41
CA GLU A 123 -1.61 30.06 -16.12
C GLU A 123 -0.60 31.20 -16.03
N ARG A 124 -0.95 32.35 -16.52
CA ARG A 124 -0.14 33.58 -16.64
C ARG A 124 1.05 33.49 -17.61
N LYS A 125 1.15 32.42 -18.41
CA LYS A 125 2.11 32.33 -19.51
C LYS A 125 1.47 32.61 -20.86
N MET A 126 2.29 32.94 -21.86
CA MET A 126 1.85 33.22 -23.23
C MET A 126 1.18 32.00 -23.85
N PHE A 127 -0.01 32.16 -24.37
CA PHE A 127 -0.75 31.10 -25.02
C PHE A 127 -0.06 30.61 -26.29
N SER A 128 0.08 29.31 -26.42
CA SER A 128 0.64 28.65 -27.58
C SER A 128 -0.31 27.57 -28.10
N ARG A 129 -0.80 27.72 -29.33
CA ARG A 129 -1.61 26.70 -30.01
C ARG A 129 -0.88 25.36 -30.16
N SER A 130 0.44 25.39 -30.31
CA SER A 130 1.27 24.18 -30.37
C SER A 130 1.41 23.53 -28.99
N GLY A 131 1.50 24.33 -27.92
CA GLY A 131 1.46 23.88 -26.52
C GLY A 131 0.12 23.20 -26.21
N LEU A 132 -0.99 23.85 -26.55
CA LEU A 132 -2.33 23.29 -26.37
C LEU A 132 -2.50 21.93 -27.03
N ARG A 133 -2.11 21.81 -28.31
CA ARG A 133 -2.19 20.51 -29.01
C ARG A 133 -1.31 19.43 -28.38
N ARG A 134 -0.12 19.78 -27.91
CA ARG A 134 0.74 18.82 -27.20
C ARG A 134 0.13 18.39 -25.89
N ALA A 135 -0.45 19.32 -25.14
CA ALA A 135 -1.14 19.02 -23.89
C ALA A 135 -2.35 18.10 -24.11
N THR A 136 -3.17 18.36 -25.14
CA THR A 136 -4.30 17.49 -25.52
C THR A 136 -3.82 16.07 -25.84
N LEU A 137 -2.80 15.94 -26.69
CA LEU A 137 -2.24 14.63 -27.06
C LEU A 137 -1.60 13.89 -25.88
N GLU A 138 -1.00 14.64 -24.95
CA GLU A 138 -0.42 14.03 -23.75
C GLU A 138 -1.49 13.54 -22.80
N LEU A 139 -2.58 14.30 -22.65
CA LEU A 139 -3.72 13.89 -21.86
C LEU A 139 -4.37 12.61 -22.44
N GLU A 140 -4.59 12.56 -23.76
CA GLU A 140 -5.05 11.33 -24.43
C GLU A 140 -4.08 10.15 -24.22
N ARG A 141 -2.78 10.40 -24.23
CA ARG A 141 -1.76 9.37 -23.96
C ARG A 141 -1.82 8.83 -22.54
N GLN A 142 -2.02 9.70 -21.56
CA GLN A 142 -2.14 9.28 -20.16
C GLN A 142 -3.38 8.40 -19.95
N TYR A 143 -4.51 8.77 -20.53
CA TYR A 143 -5.70 7.92 -20.54
C TYR A 143 -5.49 6.59 -21.26
N ASN A 144 -4.87 6.61 -22.43
CA ASN A 144 -4.54 5.38 -23.16
C ASN A 144 -3.58 4.46 -22.36
N ALA A 145 -2.66 5.04 -21.60
CA ALA A 145 -1.75 4.26 -20.76
C ALA A 145 -2.49 3.52 -19.62
N GLN A 146 -3.60 4.08 -19.16
CA GLN A 146 -4.49 3.49 -18.15
C GLN A 146 -5.61 2.61 -18.75
N GLY A 147 -5.64 2.46 -20.08
CA GLY A 147 -6.58 1.57 -20.75
C GLY A 147 -7.83 2.25 -21.30
N TYR A 148 -7.95 3.56 -21.21
CA TYR A 148 -9.07 4.32 -21.75
C TYR A 148 -8.84 4.69 -23.23
N TYR A 149 -8.98 3.72 -24.11
CA TYR A 149 -8.69 3.91 -25.55
C TYR A 149 -9.79 4.64 -26.33
N ALA A 150 -10.97 4.77 -25.75
CA ALA A 150 -12.11 5.49 -26.31
C ALA A 150 -12.18 6.94 -25.84
N VAL A 151 -11.20 7.42 -25.09
CA VAL A 151 -11.16 8.80 -24.59
C VAL A 151 -11.21 9.80 -25.76
N GLU A 152 -12.03 10.82 -25.60
CA GLU A 152 -12.07 11.99 -26.45
C GLU A 152 -11.76 13.24 -25.63
N VAL A 153 -10.74 13.98 -26.04
CA VAL A 153 -10.31 15.21 -25.35
C VAL A 153 -10.48 16.39 -26.31
N ASN A 154 -11.42 17.26 -26.01
CA ASN A 154 -11.64 18.50 -26.73
C ASN A 154 -11.13 19.67 -25.90
N ALA A 155 -10.29 20.50 -26.50
CA ALA A 155 -9.78 21.71 -25.87
C ALA A 155 -10.42 22.94 -26.49
N GLU A 156 -11.27 23.59 -25.73
CA GLU A 156 -11.92 24.83 -26.11
C GLU A 156 -11.14 26.02 -25.56
N THR A 157 -11.06 27.08 -26.36
CA THR A 157 -10.43 28.36 -25.97
C THR A 157 -11.41 29.47 -26.03
N ASP A 158 -11.64 30.13 -24.91
CA ASP A 158 -12.48 31.33 -24.84
C ASP A 158 -11.55 32.56 -24.69
N ALA A 159 -11.67 33.47 -25.64
CA ALA A 159 -10.97 34.75 -25.59
C ALA A 159 -11.73 35.69 -24.64
N SER A 160 -11.37 35.69 -23.39
CA SER A 160 -11.91 36.57 -22.37
C SER A 160 -11.32 37.99 -22.50
N GLY A 161 -11.81 38.76 -23.48
CA GLY A 161 -11.31 40.09 -23.81
C GLY A 161 -10.11 40.08 -24.75
N GLU A 162 -9.53 41.28 -24.99
CA GLU A 162 -8.40 41.46 -25.92
C GLU A 162 -7.08 40.89 -25.40
N GLU A 163 -6.98 40.52 -24.11
CA GLU A 163 -5.69 40.23 -23.44
C GLU A 163 -5.53 38.80 -22.94
N GLY A 164 -6.56 37.98 -22.88
CA GLY A 164 -6.49 36.68 -22.23
C GLY A 164 -7.25 35.55 -22.92
N VAL A 165 -6.80 34.31 -22.68
CA VAL A 165 -7.44 33.08 -23.16
C VAL A 165 -7.66 32.14 -21.97
N ALA A 166 -8.92 31.82 -21.70
CA ALA A 166 -9.28 30.69 -20.82
C ALA A 166 -9.34 29.41 -21.66
N ILE A 167 -8.83 28.31 -21.09
CA ILE A 167 -8.78 27.01 -21.74
C ILE A 167 -9.63 26.04 -20.93
N THR A 168 -10.58 25.39 -21.61
CA THR A 168 -11.38 24.32 -21.02
C THR A 168 -11.09 23.03 -21.76
N PHE A 169 -10.64 22.01 -21.03
CA PHE A 169 -10.53 20.66 -21.53
C PHE A 169 -11.80 19.90 -21.18
N GLU A 170 -12.59 19.57 -22.20
CA GLU A 170 -13.72 18.66 -22.08
C GLU A 170 -13.24 17.26 -22.37
N VAL A 171 -13.35 16.38 -21.36
CA VAL A 171 -12.89 14.99 -21.42
C VAL A 171 -14.10 14.08 -21.36
N ASP A 172 -14.31 13.29 -22.40
CA ASP A 172 -15.15 12.09 -22.34
C ASP A 172 -14.22 10.89 -22.18
N GLU A 173 -14.09 10.42 -20.95
CA GLU A 173 -13.17 9.31 -20.62
C GLU A 173 -13.59 7.99 -21.29
N GLY A 174 -14.88 7.83 -21.54
CA GLY A 174 -15.44 6.58 -22.03
C GLY A 174 -15.37 5.49 -20.96
N ARG A 175 -15.16 4.25 -21.40
CA ARG A 175 -14.96 3.09 -20.51
C ARG A 175 -13.58 2.49 -20.74
N PRO A 176 -12.91 1.98 -19.69
CA PRO A 176 -11.65 1.28 -19.86
C PRO A 176 -11.85 0.02 -20.71
N ALA A 177 -10.91 -0.22 -21.61
CA ALA A 177 -10.98 -1.37 -22.51
C ALA A 177 -10.76 -2.67 -21.73
N LYS A 178 -11.67 -3.63 -21.92
CA LYS A 178 -11.65 -4.93 -21.23
C LYS A 178 -11.00 -5.99 -22.08
N ILE A 179 -10.22 -6.85 -21.42
CA ILE A 179 -9.61 -8.01 -22.08
C ILE A 179 -10.71 -9.04 -22.33
N SER A 180 -10.91 -9.35 -23.60
CA SER A 180 -11.86 -10.38 -24.03
C SER A 180 -11.19 -11.72 -24.22
N GLN A 181 -9.89 -11.71 -24.58
CA GLN A 181 -9.14 -12.95 -24.79
C GLN A 181 -7.64 -12.68 -24.66
N ILE A 182 -6.95 -13.60 -23.97
CA ILE A 182 -5.52 -13.76 -24.00
C ILE A 182 -5.22 -15.13 -24.63
N ALA A 183 -4.50 -15.14 -25.76
CA ALA A 183 -4.06 -16.35 -26.43
C ALA A 183 -2.54 -16.44 -26.39
N ILE A 184 -2.03 -17.60 -25.95
CA ILE A 184 -0.60 -17.91 -25.97
C ILE A 184 -0.39 -18.95 -27.07
N VAL A 185 0.56 -18.72 -27.95
CA VAL A 185 0.84 -19.58 -29.11
C VAL A 185 2.30 -20.01 -29.07
N GLY A 186 2.53 -21.31 -29.22
CA GLY A 186 3.88 -21.90 -29.16
C GLY A 186 4.18 -22.61 -27.83
N ASN A 187 3.22 -22.63 -26.89
CA ASN A 187 3.31 -23.37 -25.64
C ASN A 187 2.96 -24.84 -25.83
N GLU A 188 3.94 -25.71 -25.76
CA GLU A 188 3.78 -27.16 -25.86
C GLU A 188 3.86 -27.88 -24.51
N ARG A 189 4.61 -27.31 -23.56
CA ARG A 189 4.90 -27.89 -22.24
C ARG A 189 3.90 -27.55 -21.17
N PHE A 190 3.36 -26.34 -21.19
CA PHE A 190 2.45 -25.83 -20.20
C PHE A 190 1.12 -25.44 -20.85
N THR A 191 0.03 -25.68 -20.16
CA THR A 191 -1.31 -25.29 -20.64
C THR A 191 -1.50 -23.77 -20.56
N ASP A 192 -2.33 -23.22 -21.44
CA ASP A 192 -2.71 -21.80 -21.42
C ASP A 192 -3.18 -21.36 -20.04
N GLU A 193 -4.00 -22.18 -19.37
CA GLU A 193 -4.53 -21.89 -18.03
C GLU A 193 -3.42 -21.75 -16.99
N THR A 194 -2.39 -22.63 -17.04
CA THR A 194 -1.23 -22.55 -16.15
C THR A 194 -0.43 -21.28 -16.37
N LEU A 195 -0.25 -20.90 -17.65
CA LEU A 195 0.53 -19.71 -18.01
C LEU A 195 -0.24 -18.41 -17.72
N LYS A 196 -1.54 -18.37 -18.04
CA LYS A 196 -2.42 -17.25 -17.71
C LYS A 196 -2.54 -17.04 -16.20
N GLY A 197 -2.43 -18.11 -15.39
CA GLY A 197 -2.38 -18.03 -13.94
C GLY A 197 -1.16 -17.28 -13.37
N GLN A 198 -0.14 -16.98 -14.20
CA GLN A 198 1.00 -16.15 -13.83
C GLN A 198 0.77 -14.66 -14.12
N PHE A 199 -0.33 -14.31 -14.79
CA PHE A 199 -0.61 -12.95 -15.22
C PHE A 199 -1.42 -12.18 -14.17
N ASN A 200 -1.19 -10.89 -14.10
CA ASN A 200 -2.07 -9.96 -13.40
C ASN A 200 -3.33 -9.67 -14.21
N LEU A 201 -3.20 -9.65 -15.54
CA LEU A 201 -4.31 -9.48 -16.45
C LEU A 201 -5.10 -10.79 -16.64
N THR A 202 -6.42 -10.70 -16.75
CA THR A 202 -7.27 -11.89 -16.95
C THR A 202 -8.34 -11.67 -18.01
N ASP A 203 -8.62 -12.72 -18.78
CA ASP A 203 -9.77 -12.83 -19.68
C ASP A 203 -10.97 -13.56 -19.02
N SER A 204 -10.87 -13.91 -17.74
CA SER A 204 -11.90 -14.61 -16.96
C SER A 204 -12.91 -13.63 -16.35
N ALA A 205 -14.18 -13.79 -16.68
CA ALA A 205 -15.21 -12.78 -16.41
C ALA A 205 -15.91 -12.87 -15.03
N ALA A 206 -15.76 -13.95 -14.27
CA ALA A 206 -16.69 -14.24 -13.16
C ALA A 206 -16.65 -13.22 -12.00
N PHE A 207 -15.47 -12.66 -11.67
CA PHE A 207 -15.31 -11.65 -10.59
C PHE A 207 -14.27 -10.57 -10.93
N ALA A 208 -13.82 -10.50 -12.17
CA ALA A 208 -12.80 -9.57 -12.64
C ALA A 208 -13.20 -8.10 -12.44
N PHE A 209 -14.51 -7.81 -12.46
CA PHE A 209 -15.05 -6.46 -12.22
C PHE A 209 -14.79 -5.94 -10.79
N LEU A 210 -14.50 -6.81 -9.83
CA LEU A 210 -14.15 -6.41 -8.45
C LEU A 210 -12.66 -6.08 -8.28
N SER A 211 -11.81 -6.64 -9.15
CA SER A 211 -10.35 -6.47 -9.06
C SER A 211 -9.77 -5.52 -10.12
N GLY A 212 -10.55 -5.17 -11.15
CA GLY A 212 -10.08 -4.38 -12.30
C GLY A 212 -9.05 -5.11 -13.18
N LYS A 213 -8.78 -6.40 -12.94
CA LYS A 213 -7.79 -7.19 -13.69
C LYS A 213 -8.21 -7.50 -15.13
N ASP A 214 -9.48 -7.32 -15.47
CA ASP A 214 -10.00 -7.39 -16.83
C ASP A 214 -9.75 -6.11 -17.64
N GLN A 215 -9.22 -5.04 -17.01
CA GLN A 215 -8.90 -3.80 -17.68
C GLN A 215 -7.50 -3.86 -18.28
N TYR A 216 -7.43 -3.60 -19.57
CA TYR A 216 -6.17 -3.63 -20.28
C TYR A 216 -5.34 -2.37 -20.02
N ALA A 217 -4.14 -2.55 -19.47
CA ALA A 217 -3.11 -1.52 -19.44
C ALA A 217 -1.81 -2.09 -20.03
N ARG A 218 -1.16 -1.31 -20.88
CA ARG A 218 0.09 -1.74 -21.54
C ARG A 218 1.18 -2.08 -20.54
N GLN A 219 1.28 -1.35 -19.45
CA GLN A 219 2.27 -1.57 -18.39
C GLN A 219 2.06 -2.94 -17.72
N ASN A 220 0.80 -3.29 -17.44
CA ASN A 220 0.45 -4.59 -16.85
C ASN A 220 0.80 -5.74 -17.79
N LEU A 221 0.51 -5.59 -19.09
CA LEU A 221 0.91 -6.60 -20.08
C LEU A 221 2.42 -6.80 -20.15
N MET A 222 3.22 -5.74 -20.07
CA MET A 222 4.68 -5.86 -20.04
C MET A 222 5.17 -6.59 -18.78
N ALA A 223 4.56 -6.33 -17.62
CA ALA A 223 4.86 -7.05 -16.38
C ALA A 223 4.48 -8.55 -16.51
N ASP A 224 3.35 -8.85 -17.12
CA ASP A 224 2.90 -10.23 -17.34
C ASP A 224 3.82 -10.99 -18.31
N LEU A 225 4.33 -10.33 -19.34
CA LEU A 225 5.33 -10.93 -20.25
C LEU A 225 6.65 -11.25 -19.51
N GLU A 226 7.09 -10.40 -18.58
CA GLU A 226 8.28 -10.69 -17.76
C GLU A 226 7.98 -11.81 -16.74
N SER A 227 6.77 -11.87 -16.19
CA SER A 227 6.32 -12.98 -15.35
C SER A 227 6.33 -14.30 -16.11
N LEU A 228 5.86 -14.29 -17.36
CA LEU A 228 5.89 -15.45 -18.25
C LEU A 228 7.33 -15.89 -18.53
N ARG A 229 8.23 -14.95 -18.83
CA ARG A 229 9.65 -15.22 -19.03
C ARG A 229 10.28 -15.84 -17.78
N SER A 230 10.03 -15.26 -16.63
CA SER A 230 10.53 -15.75 -15.34
C SER A 230 10.01 -17.16 -15.06
N TYR A 231 8.72 -17.42 -15.32
CA TYR A 231 8.13 -18.75 -15.14
C TYR A 231 8.84 -19.85 -15.94
N TYR A 232 9.14 -19.58 -17.20
CA TYR A 232 9.88 -20.52 -18.06
C TYR A 232 11.34 -20.65 -17.66
N MET A 233 12.04 -19.54 -17.40
CA MET A 233 13.44 -19.54 -16.99
C MET A 233 13.65 -20.23 -15.64
N ASP A 234 12.66 -20.17 -14.75
CA ASP A 234 12.72 -20.88 -13.46
C ASP A 234 12.46 -22.39 -13.58
N ARG A 235 12.07 -22.84 -14.78
CA ARG A 235 11.85 -24.26 -15.09
C ARG A 235 12.84 -24.82 -16.10
N GLY A 236 13.98 -24.14 -16.27
CA GLY A 236 15.09 -24.58 -17.08
C GLY A 236 15.07 -24.11 -18.53
N HIS A 237 14.11 -23.33 -18.96
CA HIS A 237 14.02 -22.84 -20.33
C HIS A 237 14.83 -21.55 -20.54
N LEU A 238 16.17 -21.67 -20.57
CA LEU A 238 17.08 -20.52 -20.69
C LEU A 238 16.83 -19.71 -21.98
N ASN A 239 16.55 -20.40 -23.07
CA ASN A 239 16.37 -19.80 -24.41
C ASN A 239 14.91 -19.42 -24.69
N PHE A 240 14.10 -19.26 -23.62
CA PHE A 240 12.73 -18.80 -23.76
C PHE A 240 12.67 -17.39 -24.37
N GLN A 241 11.84 -17.21 -25.38
CA GLN A 241 11.64 -15.93 -26.04
C GLN A 241 10.15 -15.65 -26.26
N VAL A 242 9.79 -14.37 -26.12
CA VAL A 242 8.53 -13.86 -26.63
C VAL A 242 8.81 -13.29 -28.00
N ASP A 243 8.37 -14.00 -29.04
CA ASP A 243 8.66 -13.65 -30.45
C ASP A 243 7.90 -12.42 -30.90
N SER A 244 6.63 -12.34 -30.50
CA SER A 244 5.79 -11.17 -30.77
C SER A 244 4.58 -11.11 -29.86
N THR A 245 4.13 -9.89 -29.60
CA THR A 245 2.88 -9.62 -28.87
C THR A 245 1.99 -8.76 -29.75
N GLN A 246 0.82 -9.25 -30.07
CA GLN A 246 -0.19 -8.54 -30.86
C GLN A 246 -1.35 -8.15 -29.99
N VAL A 247 -1.70 -6.87 -29.99
CA VAL A 247 -2.84 -6.30 -29.27
C VAL A 247 -3.81 -5.73 -30.30
N GLN A 248 -5.01 -6.26 -30.32
CA GLN A 248 -6.07 -5.81 -31.21
C GLN A 248 -7.23 -5.23 -30.40
N LEU A 249 -7.67 -4.04 -30.79
CA LEU A 249 -8.83 -3.37 -30.22
C LEU A 249 -10.06 -3.64 -31.10
N SER A 250 -11.22 -3.83 -30.45
CA SER A 250 -12.49 -3.83 -31.17
C SER A 250 -12.75 -2.47 -31.84
N PRO A 251 -13.64 -2.41 -32.86
CA PRO A 251 -13.99 -1.13 -33.49
C PRO A 251 -14.49 -0.08 -32.52
N GLU A 252 -15.18 -0.48 -31.46
CA GLU A 252 -15.72 0.36 -30.39
C GLU A 252 -14.66 0.73 -29.33
N ARG A 253 -13.43 0.20 -29.46
CA ARG A 253 -12.29 0.40 -28.53
C ARG A 253 -12.57 -0.02 -27.08
N GLN A 254 -13.58 -0.86 -26.85
CA GLN A 254 -13.97 -1.35 -25.52
C GLN A 254 -13.47 -2.76 -25.20
N HIS A 255 -13.02 -3.51 -26.22
CA HIS A 255 -12.54 -4.88 -26.06
C HIS A 255 -11.14 -5.04 -26.64
N VAL A 256 -10.31 -5.77 -25.92
CA VAL A 256 -8.91 -6.04 -26.27
C VAL A 256 -8.72 -7.55 -26.44
N PHE A 257 -8.05 -7.93 -27.51
CA PHE A 257 -7.60 -9.29 -27.79
C PHE A 257 -6.07 -9.27 -27.82
N VAL A 258 -5.46 -10.08 -26.96
CA VAL A 258 -4.00 -10.18 -26.84
C VAL A 258 -3.56 -11.55 -27.37
N THR A 259 -2.61 -11.57 -28.29
CA THR A 259 -1.97 -12.81 -28.78
C THR A 259 -0.47 -12.71 -28.52
N ILE A 260 0.05 -13.66 -27.77
CA ILE A 260 1.47 -13.75 -27.38
C ILE A 260 2.06 -14.97 -28.07
N ASN A 261 2.99 -14.74 -29.01
CA ASN A 261 3.71 -15.82 -29.66
C ASN A 261 5.02 -16.04 -28.93
N ILE A 262 5.30 -17.28 -28.55
CA ILE A 262 6.47 -17.66 -27.76
C ILE A 262 7.23 -18.81 -28.41
N THR A 263 8.52 -18.86 -28.11
CA THR A 263 9.38 -20.01 -28.35
C THR A 263 9.89 -20.47 -26.99
N GLU A 264 9.50 -21.70 -26.55
CA GLU A 264 9.83 -22.22 -25.22
C GLU A 264 11.34 -22.50 -25.05
N GLY A 265 11.98 -22.91 -26.12
CA GLY A 265 13.38 -23.38 -26.11
C GLY A 265 13.55 -24.75 -25.43
N ALA A 266 14.78 -25.25 -25.37
CA ALA A 266 15.12 -26.50 -24.69
C ALA A 266 15.12 -26.28 -23.17
N GLN A 267 14.91 -27.37 -22.43
CA GLN A 267 15.02 -27.39 -20.97
C GLN A 267 16.42 -27.84 -20.57
N TYR A 268 17.08 -27.06 -19.69
CA TYR A 268 18.44 -27.24 -19.24
C TYR A 268 18.48 -27.63 -17.76
N ARG A 269 19.48 -28.45 -17.40
CA ARG A 269 19.80 -28.83 -16.02
C ARG A 269 21.18 -28.32 -15.64
N LEU A 270 21.41 -28.10 -14.37
CA LEU A 270 22.72 -27.79 -13.83
C LEU A 270 23.57 -29.07 -13.84
N GLU A 271 24.77 -29.02 -14.43
CA GLU A 271 25.75 -30.08 -14.41
C GLU A 271 26.76 -29.84 -13.29
N GLU A 272 27.35 -28.66 -13.23
CA GLU A 272 28.29 -28.24 -12.22
C GLU A 272 27.91 -26.86 -11.69
N VAL A 273 28.09 -26.65 -10.39
CA VAL A 273 28.01 -25.35 -9.75
C VAL A 273 29.32 -25.09 -9.04
N SER A 274 29.96 -23.97 -9.29
CA SER A 274 31.30 -23.68 -8.75
C SER A 274 31.43 -22.23 -8.28
N PHE A 275 32.46 -21.96 -7.49
CA PHE A 275 32.88 -20.61 -7.13
C PHE A 275 34.26 -20.34 -7.70
N SER A 276 34.46 -19.11 -8.20
CA SER A 276 35.75 -18.63 -8.66
C SER A 276 36.04 -17.22 -8.15
N GLY A 277 37.32 -16.79 -8.28
CA GLY A 277 37.76 -15.48 -7.81
C GLY A 277 38.21 -15.50 -6.34
N ASP A 278 38.01 -14.42 -5.62
CA ASP A 278 38.38 -14.30 -4.20
C ASP A 278 37.12 -14.37 -3.34
N THR A 279 36.87 -15.50 -2.76
CA THR A 279 35.64 -15.78 -1.97
C THR A 279 35.65 -15.10 -0.60
N VAL A 280 36.82 -14.70 -0.07
CA VAL A 280 37.01 -14.01 1.22
C VAL A 280 36.61 -14.85 2.44
N VAL A 281 35.53 -15.62 2.33
CA VAL A 281 35.00 -16.53 3.36
C VAL A 281 35.20 -17.98 2.91
N PRO A 282 35.20 -18.93 3.83
CA PRO A 282 35.25 -20.34 3.45
C PRO A 282 34.13 -20.70 2.46
N GLU A 283 34.46 -21.47 1.44
CA GLU A 283 33.45 -21.87 0.44
C GLU A 283 32.28 -22.65 1.06
N GLU A 284 32.53 -23.40 2.16
CA GLU A 284 31.50 -24.13 2.90
C GLU A 284 30.39 -23.20 3.40
N ASP A 285 30.76 -21.96 3.83
CA ASP A 285 29.80 -20.94 4.26
C ASP A 285 28.95 -20.43 3.05
N LEU A 286 29.58 -20.29 1.88
CA LEU A 286 28.92 -19.87 0.66
C LEU A 286 27.98 -20.93 0.10
N TRP A 287 28.40 -22.20 0.13
CA TRP A 287 27.56 -23.31 -0.32
C TRP A 287 26.26 -23.43 0.47
N SER A 288 26.28 -23.10 1.75
CA SER A 288 25.06 -23.07 2.57
C SER A 288 24.01 -22.04 2.13
N LEU A 289 24.42 -21.07 1.32
CA LEU A 289 23.58 -19.97 0.83
C LEU A 289 23.06 -20.19 -0.59
N VAL A 290 23.62 -21.19 -1.29
CA VAL A 290 23.21 -21.52 -2.67
C VAL A 290 22.03 -22.49 -2.62
N GLU A 291 20.90 -22.06 -3.21
CA GLU A 291 19.66 -22.86 -3.28
C GLU A 291 19.66 -23.84 -4.49
N LEU A 292 20.81 -24.10 -5.10
CA LEU A 292 20.97 -24.86 -6.35
C LEU A 292 21.85 -26.08 -6.10
N GLU A 293 21.44 -27.24 -6.62
CA GLU A 293 22.19 -28.49 -6.55
C GLU A 293 22.45 -29.02 -7.96
N GLU A 294 23.52 -29.82 -8.12
CA GLU A 294 23.80 -30.53 -9.37
C GLU A 294 22.62 -31.44 -9.74
N GLY A 295 22.23 -31.42 -11.02
CA GLY A 295 21.07 -32.14 -11.54
C GLY A 295 19.73 -31.39 -11.44
N ASP A 296 19.67 -30.29 -10.72
CA ASP A 296 18.47 -29.43 -10.66
C ASP A 296 18.16 -28.82 -12.03
N LEU A 297 16.91 -28.49 -12.24
CA LEU A 297 16.55 -27.62 -13.36
C LEU A 297 17.12 -26.22 -13.13
N PHE A 298 17.68 -25.62 -14.16
CA PHE A 298 18.11 -24.23 -14.06
C PHE A 298 16.95 -23.33 -13.65
N SER A 299 17.19 -22.41 -12.71
CA SER A 299 16.21 -21.44 -12.25
C SER A 299 16.86 -20.07 -12.07
N ARG A 300 16.43 -19.11 -12.86
CA ARG A 300 16.93 -17.73 -12.81
C ARG A 300 16.72 -17.10 -11.45
N SER A 301 15.55 -17.31 -10.84
CA SER A 301 15.23 -16.74 -9.52
C SER A 301 16.10 -17.34 -8.40
N ARG A 302 16.38 -18.64 -8.44
CA ARG A 302 17.29 -19.31 -7.47
C ARG A 302 18.73 -18.84 -7.67
N VAL A 303 19.19 -18.67 -8.90
CA VAL A 303 20.52 -18.09 -9.20
C VAL A 303 20.60 -16.67 -8.61
N GLN A 304 19.61 -15.82 -8.89
CA GLN A 304 19.59 -14.44 -8.37
C GLN A 304 19.59 -14.37 -6.85
N LYS A 305 18.78 -15.20 -6.18
CA LYS A 305 18.78 -15.29 -4.71
C LYS A 305 20.12 -15.74 -4.16
N SER A 306 20.77 -16.73 -4.80
CA SER A 306 22.10 -17.18 -4.41
C SER A 306 23.13 -16.06 -4.56
N VAL A 307 23.09 -15.31 -5.67
CA VAL A 307 23.95 -14.13 -5.89
C VAL A 307 23.75 -13.10 -4.77
N GLU A 308 22.51 -12.77 -4.44
CA GLU A 308 22.19 -11.81 -3.38
C GLU A 308 22.69 -12.29 -2.01
N ALA A 309 22.45 -13.56 -1.67
CA ALA A 309 22.86 -14.13 -0.39
C ALA A 309 24.38 -14.20 -0.25
N VAL A 310 25.09 -14.62 -1.30
CA VAL A 310 26.57 -14.64 -1.34
C VAL A 310 27.12 -13.22 -1.28
N SER A 311 26.60 -12.28 -2.07
CA SER A 311 27.01 -10.87 -2.03
C SER A 311 26.83 -10.26 -0.64
N GLN A 312 25.71 -10.55 0.00
CA GLN A 312 25.42 -10.10 1.37
C GLN A 312 26.42 -10.71 2.36
N ARG A 313 26.70 -12.00 2.25
CA ARG A 313 27.67 -12.68 3.16
C ARG A 313 29.08 -12.13 3.01
N VAL A 314 29.54 -11.90 1.78
CA VAL A 314 30.84 -11.25 1.51
C VAL A 314 30.84 -9.80 2.01
N GLY A 315 29.74 -9.08 1.79
CA GLY A 315 29.53 -7.72 2.29
C GLY A 315 29.60 -7.61 3.82
N ASP A 316 29.14 -8.62 4.54
CA ASP A 316 29.22 -8.66 6.01
C ASP A 316 30.64 -8.77 6.55
N GLU A 317 31.61 -9.16 5.71
CA GLU A 317 33.04 -9.14 6.02
C GLU A 317 33.71 -7.77 5.74
N GLY A 318 32.93 -6.76 5.40
CA GLY A 318 33.40 -5.41 5.19
C GLY A 318 33.61 -5.01 3.72
N PHE A 319 33.12 -5.79 2.78
CA PHE A 319 33.31 -5.57 1.35
C PHE A 319 32.05 -4.94 0.72
N ALA A 320 31.88 -3.64 0.91
CA ALA A 320 30.70 -2.89 0.44
C ALA A 320 30.47 -2.96 -1.07
N PHE A 321 31.53 -3.18 -1.83
CA PHE A 321 31.48 -3.19 -3.30
C PHE A 321 31.67 -4.61 -3.86
N ALA A 322 31.38 -5.62 -3.05
CA ALA A 322 31.42 -7.00 -3.49
C ALA A 322 30.45 -7.24 -4.65
N ASN A 323 30.99 -7.83 -5.71
CA ASN A 323 30.21 -8.21 -6.88
C ASN A 323 30.33 -9.72 -7.08
N VAL A 324 29.19 -10.38 -7.15
CA VAL A 324 29.08 -11.82 -7.46
C VAL A 324 28.39 -11.93 -8.82
N ASN A 325 29.14 -12.36 -9.81
CA ASN A 325 28.63 -12.48 -11.17
C ASN A 325 28.43 -13.96 -11.54
N PRO A 326 27.18 -14.40 -11.76
CA PRO A 326 26.91 -15.74 -12.24
C PRO A 326 27.29 -15.86 -13.71
N MET A 327 28.14 -16.81 -14.02
CA MET A 327 28.62 -17.09 -15.39
C MET A 327 28.11 -18.47 -15.81
N PRO A 328 27.00 -18.53 -16.55
CA PRO A 328 26.53 -19.79 -17.12
C PRO A 328 27.34 -20.17 -18.37
N ASP A 329 27.83 -21.38 -18.42
CA ASP A 329 28.36 -22.03 -19.65
C ASP A 329 27.35 -23.10 -20.05
N VAL A 330 26.83 -22.98 -21.28
CA VAL A 330 25.68 -23.76 -21.77
C VAL A 330 26.13 -24.78 -22.79
N ASP A 331 25.98 -26.07 -22.52
CA ASP A 331 26.09 -27.14 -23.48
C ASP A 331 24.71 -27.42 -24.12
N GLU A 332 24.55 -26.97 -25.38
CA GLU A 332 23.31 -27.16 -26.13
C GLU A 332 23.03 -28.61 -26.51
N GLU A 333 24.10 -29.43 -26.74
CA GLU A 333 23.97 -30.84 -27.11
C GLU A 333 23.57 -31.70 -25.94
N ALA A 334 24.25 -31.52 -24.78
CA ALA A 334 23.95 -32.20 -23.54
C ALA A 334 22.71 -31.63 -22.81
N ARG A 335 22.33 -30.40 -23.13
CA ARG A 335 21.28 -29.62 -22.44
C ARG A 335 21.59 -29.42 -20.95
N THR A 336 22.85 -29.12 -20.66
CA THR A 336 23.36 -28.84 -19.33
C THR A 336 23.93 -27.43 -19.25
N VAL A 337 24.09 -26.94 -18.03
CA VAL A 337 24.66 -25.63 -17.71
C VAL A 337 25.64 -25.80 -16.57
N ASP A 338 26.88 -25.38 -16.78
CA ASP A 338 27.84 -25.16 -15.73
C ASP A 338 27.72 -23.73 -15.24
N LEU A 339 27.53 -23.56 -13.94
CA LEU A 339 27.30 -22.25 -13.32
C LEU A 339 28.46 -21.88 -12.39
N ASP A 340 29.28 -20.92 -12.79
CA ASP A 340 30.36 -20.37 -11.98
C ASP A 340 29.92 -19.04 -11.34
N PHE A 341 29.92 -18.99 -10.00
CA PHE A 341 29.73 -17.75 -9.25
C PHE A 341 31.09 -17.07 -9.05
N ARG A 342 31.39 -16.11 -9.91
CA ARG A 342 32.63 -15.34 -9.83
C ARG A 342 32.52 -14.24 -8.79
N VAL A 343 33.27 -14.40 -7.68
CA VAL A 343 33.30 -13.46 -6.57
C VAL A 343 34.43 -12.46 -6.75
N SER A 344 34.09 -11.18 -6.71
CA SER A 344 35.01 -10.05 -6.76
C SER A 344 34.72 -9.12 -5.58
N PRO A 345 35.39 -9.29 -4.43
CA PRO A 345 35.02 -8.59 -3.18
C PRO A 345 35.31 -7.10 -3.22
N GLY A 346 36.29 -6.69 -4.00
CA GLY A 346 36.73 -5.30 -4.01
C GLY A 346 37.55 -4.95 -2.75
N ARG A 347 37.31 -3.77 -2.20
CA ARG A 347 38.06 -3.24 -1.05
C ARG A 347 37.27 -3.41 0.24
N ARG A 348 37.96 -3.72 1.33
CA ARG A 348 37.35 -3.74 2.66
C ARG A 348 37.23 -2.32 3.18
N VAL A 349 36.03 -1.98 3.68
CA VAL A 349 35.72 -0.63 4.14
C VAL A 349 35.07 -0.63 5.53
N SER A 350 35.17 0.51 6.20
CA SER A 350 34.42 0.84 7.42
C SER A 350 33.43 1.97 7.13
N VAL A 351 32.37 2.06 7.91
CA VAL A 351 31.44 3.19 7.86
C VAL A 351 32.09 4.38 8.55
N ASN A 352 32.21 5.52 7.86
CA ASN A 352 32.75 6.72 8.43
C ASN A 352 31.69 7.46 9.25
N GLU A 353 30.60 7.87 8.62
CA GLU A 353 29.48 8.56 9.28
C GLU A 353 28.15 8.16 8.66
N VAL A 354 27.05 8.47 9.36
CA VAL A 354 25.66 8.27 8.91
C VAL A 354 25.02 9.65 8.76
N ASN A 355 24.77 10.05 7.55
CA ASN A 355 24.06 11.28 7.20
C ASN A 355 22.59 11.01 7.01
N ILE A 356 21.73 11.89 7.53
CA ILE A 356 20.29 11.76 7.42
C ILE A 356 19.74 13.08 6.86
N GLU A 357 19.00 13.00 5.77
CA GLU A 357 18.44 14.15 5.06
C GLU A 357 16.95 13.95 4.74
N GLY A 358 16.20 15.05 4.64
CA GLY A 358 14.77 15.03 4.31
C GLY A 358 13.85 14.83 5.51
N ASN A 359 14.38 14.80 6.73
CA ASN A 359 13.62 14.63 7.97
C ASN A 359 13.28 15.99 8.64
N ASP A 360 12.53 16.82 7.94
CA ASP A 360 12.21 18.19 8.37
C ASP A 360 11.39 18.25 9.69
N ARG A 361 10.53 17.27 9.93
CA ARG A 361 9.67 17.15 11.11
C ARG A 361 10.19 16.11 12.10
N THR A 362 10.66 14.97 11.59
CA THR A 362 11.12 13.84 12.41
C THR A 362 12.51 14.15 12.97
N GLN A 363 12.65 14.08 14.27
CA GLN A 363 13.96 14.31 14.91
C GLN A 363 14.95 13.21 14.50
N ASP A 364 16.19 13.60 14.21
CA ASP A 364 17.28 12.71 13.78
C ASP A 364 17.45 11.48 14.68
N ARG A 365 17.36 11.66 16.00
CA ARG A 365 17.44 10.58 16.99
C ARG A 365 16.38 9.46 16.78
N VAL A 366 15.22 9.79 16.19
CA VAL A 366 14.15 8.82 15.96
C VAL A 366 14.53 7.88 14.82
N ILE A 367 15.21 8.37 13.84
CA ILE A 367 15.74 7.60 12.71
C ILE A 367 17.01 6.86 13.15
N ARG A 368 17.96 7.55 13.76
CA ARG A 368 19.26 7.04 14.14
C ARG A 368 19.18 5.85 15.11
N ARG A 369 18.21 5.80 16.02
CA ARG A 369 17.99 4.65 16.92
C ARG A 369 17.58 3.37 16.19
N GLU A 370 17.07 3.46 14.96
CA GLU A 370 16.73 2.31 14.13
C GLU A 370 17.95 1.69 13.44
N PHE A 371 19.05 2.42 13.34
CA PHE A 371 20.26 1.89 12.74
C PHE A 371 20.87 0.76 13.57
N ARG A 372 21.32 -0.27 12.85
CA ARG A 372 22.09 -1.41 13.40
C ARG A 372 23.55 -1.37 12.98
N GLN A 373 23.83 -0.68 11.88
CA GLN A 373 25.18 -0.35 11.46
C GLN A 373 25.64 0.90 12.22
N MET A 374 26.76 0.79 12.94
CA MET A 374 27.32 1.88 13.70
C MET A 374 28.42 2.59 12.91
N GLU A 375 28.58 3.89 13.16
CA GLU A 375 29.72 4.69 12.68
C GLU A 375 31.03 4.12 13.20
N SER A 376 32.10 4.28 12.44
CA SER A 376 33.44 3.74 12.70
C SER A 376 33.55 2.21 12.79
N ALA A 377 32.44 1.50 12.60
CA ALA A 377 32.44 0.04 12.58
C ALA A 377 32.69 -0.49 11.16
N ARG A 378 33.12 -1.75 11.09
CA ARG A 378 33.22 -2.46 9.81
C ARG A 378 31.87 -2.47 9.12
N TYR A 379 31.88 -2.21 7.83
CA TYR A 379 30.69 -2.31 6.98
C TYR A 379 30.08 -3.72 7.05
N GLN A 380 28.77 -3.81 7.18
CA GLN A 380 28.02 -5.07 7.14
C GLN A 380 26.71 -4.86 6.38
N THR A 381 26.58 -5.51 5.22
CA THR A 381 25.40 -5.38 4.34
C THR A 381 24.10 -5.73 5.07
N SER A 382 24.12 -6.81 5.85
CA SER A 382 22.95 -7.25 6.62
C SER A 382 22.48 -6.22 7.64
N LYS A 383 23.41 -5.53 8.33
CA LYS A 383 23.06 -4.48 9.29
C LYS A 383 22.52 -3.23 8.61
N ILE A 384 23.07 -2.87 7.46
CA ILE A 384 22.63 -1.71 6.68
C ILE A 384 21.23 -1.96 6.12
N GLN A 385 21.02 -3.12 5.51
CA GLN A 385 19.69 -3.52 5.02
C GLN A 385 18.67 -3.55 6.15
N ARG A 386 19.07 -4.12 7.31
CA ARG A 386 18.20 -4.13 8.49
C ARG A 386 17.88 -2.75 9.01
N SER A 387 18.84 -1.81 8.95
CA SER A 387 18.61 -0.40 9.33
C SER A 387 17.57 0.24 8.40
N LYS A 388 17.72 0.06 7.09
CA LYS A 388 16.75 0.56 6.09
C LYS A 388 15.35 -0.01 6.33
N GLU A 389 15.23 -1.32 6.55
CA GLU A 389 13.95 -1.97 6.85
C GLU A 389 13.29 -1.41 8.11
N ARG A 390 14.09 -1.17 9.16
CA ARG A 390 13.57 -0.64 10.43
C ARG A 390 13.08 0.79 10.28
N VAL A 391 13.80 1.64 9.53
CA VAL A 391 13.35 3.00 9.22
C VAL A 391 12.05 2.97 8.40
N ASN A 392 11.96 2.09 7.39
CA ASN A 392 10.73 1.90 6.62
C ASN A 392 9.54 1.46 7.51
N ARG A 393 9.78 0.57 8.47
CA ARG A 393 8.75 0.08 9.41
C ARG A 393 8.19 1.15 10.35
N LEU A 394 8.86 2.28 10.51
CA LEU A 394 8.30 3.41 11.27
C LEU A 394 7.01 3.91 10.63
N GLY A 395 6.90 3.82 9.29
CA GLY A 395 5.76 4.28 8.53
C GLY A 395 5.60 5.80 8.51
N TYR A 396 6.70 6.54 8.69
CA TYR A 396 6.73 8.01 8.70
C TYR A 396 7.16 8.59 7.36
N PHE A 397 7.62 7.74 6.44
CA PHE A 397 8.22 8.11 5.17
C PHE A 397 7.52 7.41 4.00
N ASP A 398 7.36 8.11 2.90
CA ASP A 398 6.89 7.56 1.63
C ASP A 398 8.03 6.87 0.88
N SER A 399 9.23 7.44 0.98
CA SER A 399 10.44 6.83 0.43
C SER A 399 11.58 6.86 1.45
N VAL A 400 12.39 5.79 1.45
CA VAL A 400 13.62 5.66 2.23
C VAL A 400 14.70 5.14 1.30
N ASN A 401 15.64 6.00 0.94
CA ASN A 401 16.80 5.62 0.15
C ASN A 401 18.07 5.66 0.99
N LEU A 402 18.86 4.60 0.95
CA LEU A 402 20.12 4.49 1.67
C LEU A 402 21.22 4.16 0.67
N GLU A 403 22.13 5.08 0.52
CA GLU A 403 23.30 5.00 -0.38
C GLU A 403 24.58 4.86 0.41
N THR A 404 25.61 4.29 -0.22
CA THR A 404 26.92 4.07 0.40
C THR A 404 28.03 4.68 -0.45
N PRO A 405 28.14 6.01 -0.50
CA PRO A 405 29.19 6.69 -1.26
C PRO A 405 30.57 6.48 -0.62
N SER A 406 31.60 6.44 -1.48
CA SER A 406 32.98 6.41 -1.03
C SER A 406 33.41 7.79 -0.49
N VAL A 407 34.11 7.79 0.64
CA VAL A 407 34.63 9.03 1.24
C VAL A 407 35.77 9.60 0.37
N PRO A 408 35.70 10.87 -0.06
CA PRO A 408 36.78 11.49 -0.84
C PRO A 408 38.13 11.45 -0.13
N GLY A 409 39.15 10.91 -0.82
CA GLY A 409 40.52 10.80 -0.28
C GLY A 409 40.73 9.62 0.69
N ARG A 410 39.72 8.82 1.01
CA ARG A 410 39.84 7.59 1.82
C ARG A 410 39.37 6.40 1.03
N ASN A 411 40.25 5.42 0.88
CA ASN A 411 39.94 4.21 0.12
C ASN A 411 39.35 3.07 0.99
N ASP A 412 39.36 3.26 2.31
CA ASP A 412 38.97 2.28 3.34
C ASP A 412 37.69 2.67 4.07
N ALA A 413 36.98 3.70 3.59
CA ALA A 413 35.78 4.21 4.24
C ALA A 413 34.67 4.54 3.26
N VAL A 414 33.45 4.37 3.73
CA VAL A 414 32.20 4.79 3.07
C VAL A 414 31.34 5.57 4.06
N ASP A 415 30.57 6.53 3.55
CA ASP A 415 29.49 7.15 4.30
C ASP A 415 28.19 6.38 4.08
N LEU A 416 27.23 6.54 4.97
CA LEU A 416 25.87 6.06 4.78
C LEU A 416 24.95 7.27 4.67
N ASP A 417 24.48 7.54 3.47
CA ASP A 417 23.60 8.67 3.18
C ASP A 417 22.14 8.16 3.11
N LEU A 418 21.38 8.47 4.14
CA LEU A 418 19.96 8.16 4.23
C LEU A 418 19.16 9.39 3.81
N SER A 419 18.48 9.30 2.67
CA SER A 419 17.50 10.28 2.21
C SER A 419 16.09 9.76 2.46
N VAL A 420 15.27 10.57 3.12
CA VAL A 420 13.87 10.20 3.42
C VAL A 420 12.93 11.28 2.91
N GLU A 421 11.74 10.87 2.52
CA GLU A 421 10.63 11.75 2.15
C GLU A 421 9.50 11.56 3.15
N GLU A 422 9.20 12.60 3.95
CA GLU A 422 8.23 12.50 5.03
C GLU A 422 6.79 12.54 4.52
N ARG A 423 5.97 11.63 5.07
CA ARG A 423 4.52 11.63 4.84
C ARG A 423 3.74 12.09 6.07
N PRO A 424 2.48 12.51 5.89
CA PRO A 424 1.58 12.77 7.01
C PRO A 424 1.44 11.54 7.91
N THR A 425 1.78 11.67 9.20
CA THR A 425 1.71 10.58 10.20
C THR A 425 0.43 10.61 11.03
N GLY A 426 -0.43 11.59 10.77
CA GLY A 426 -1.76 11.69 11.35
C GLY A 426 -2.79 10.93 10.50
N GLN A 427 -3.65 10.17 11.16
CA GLN A 427 -4.74 9.45 10.55
C GLN A 427 -6.04 9.73 11.30
N PHE A 428 -7.07 10.12 10.58
CA PHE A 428 -8.43 10.19 11.09
C PHE A 428 -9.27 9.14 10.35
N SER A 429 -10.03 8.34 11.09
CA SER A 429 -10.95 7.37 10.52
C SER A 429 -12.29 7.40 11.20
N VAL A 430 -13.35 7.24 10.41
CA VAL A 430 -14.72 7.05 10.85
C VAL A 430 -15.24 5.80 10.15
N GLY A 431 -15.87 4.92 10.91
CA GLY A 431 -16.45 3.69 10.40
C GLY A 431 -17.86 3.48 10.92
N VAL A 432 -18.66 2.82 10.12
CA VAL A 432 -19.98 2.31 10.51
C VAL A 432 -19.95 0.81 10.25
N GLY A 433 -20.35 0.05 11.26
CA GLY A 433 -20.43 -1.39 11.18
C GLY A 433 -21.77 -1.90 11.67
N TYR A 434 -21.95 -3.20 11.55
CA TYR A 434 -23.10 -3.92 12.14
C TYR A 434 -22.64 -5.29 12.62
N SER A 435 -23.11 -5.69 13.79
CA SER A 435 -23.00 -7.06 14.27
C SER A 435 -24.26 -7.47 15.02
N ASP A 436 -24.47 -8.78 15.15
CA ASP A 436 -25.64 -9.33 15.89
C ASP A 436 -25.62 -8.89 17.37
N VAL A 437 -24.44 -8.69 17.94
CA VAL A 437 -24.24 -8.26 19.33
C VAL A 437 -24.49 -6.76 19.52
N GLU A 438 -23.80 -5.95 18.75
CA GLU A 438 -23.77 -4.49 18.95
C GLU A 438 -24.91 -3.78 18.20
N GLY A 439 -25.57 -4.45 17.25
CA GLY A 439 -26.41 -3.79 16.28
C GLY A 439 -25.58 -2.86 15.40
N VAL A 440 -26.01 -1.63 15.21
CA VAL A 440 -25.22 -0.63 14.48
C VAL A 440 -24.09 -0.12 15.38
N LEU A 441 -22.87 -0.18 14.88
CA LEU A 441 -21.64 0.25 15.53
C LEU A 441 -21.05 1.45 14.80
N PHE A 442 -20.79 2.52 15.50
CA PHE A 442 -20.03 3.69 15.03
C PHE A 442 -18.66 3.68 15.66
N THR A 443 -17.62 3.77 14.84
CA THR A 443 -16.24 3.86 15.31
C THR A 443 -15.61 5.16 14.80
N SER A 444 -14.83 5.81 15.64
CA SER A 444 -14.03 6.97 15.26
C SER A 444 -12.65 6.86 15.88
N SER A 445 -11.61 7.10 15.10
CA SER A 445 -10.26 7.14 15.67
C SER A 445 -9.41 8.25 15.08
N ILE A 446 -8.62 8.86 15.97
CA ILE A 446 -7.55 9.80 15.62
C ILE A 446 -6.25 9.17 16.10
N LYS A 447 -5.31 8.96 15.18
CA LYS A 447 -3.99 8.40 15.49
C LYS A 447 -2.91 9.33 14.96
N GLN A 448 -1.92 9.62 15.78
CA GLN A 448 -0.73 10.38 15.42
C GLN A 448 0.50 9.55 15.80
N ASN A 449 1.21 9.01 14.81
CA ASN A 449 2.30 8.06 15.04
C ASN A 449 3.67 8.70 15.28
N ASN A 450 3.82 9.98 15.03
CA ASN A 450 5.07 10.73 15.22
C ASN A 450 4.76 12.09 15.85
N LEU A 451 4.22 12.10 17.06
CA LEU A 451 3.80 13.32 17.74
C LEU A 451 5.01 14.24 17.96
N PHE A 452 4.92 15.47 17.42
CA PHE A 452 5.98 16.49 17.47
C PHE A 452 7.34 16.00 16.93
N GLY A 453 7.35 15.03 16.00
CA GLY A 453 8.60 14.49 15.45
C GLY A 453 9.42 13.63 16.41
N ARG A 454 8.88 13.27 17.57
CA ARG A 454 9.60 12.53 18.62
C ARG A 454 9.44 11.01 18.53
N GLY A 455 8.64 10.51 17.57
CA GLY A 455 8.32 9.10 17.45
C GLY A 455 7.30 8.59 18.50
N GLN A 456 6.72 9.50 19.26
CA GLN A 456 5.64 9.18 20.22
C GLN A 456 4.34 8.92 19.48
N ARG A 457 3.51 8.03 20.02
CA ARG A 457 2.20 7.71 19.46
C ARG A 457 1.10 8.24 20.37
N LEU A 458 0.16 8.95 19.77
CA LEU A 458 -1.08 9.38 20.39
C LEU A 458 -2.24 8.69 19.66
N SER A 459 -3.18 8.11 20.40
CA SER A 459 -4.39 7.52 19.84
C SER A 459 -5.59 7.93 20.70
N LEU A 460 -6.62 8.45 20.04
CA LEU A 460 -7.94 8.66 20.61
C LEU A 460 -8.91 7.79 19.83
N GLN A 461 -9.63 6.91 20.49
CA GLN A 461 -10.62 6.03 19.90
C GLN A 461 -11.94 6.15 20.63
N ALA A 462 -13.02 6.24 19.87
CA ALA A 462 -14.38 6.21 20.37
C ALA A 462 -15.18 5.19 19.56
N ASP A 463 -15.82 4.26 20.28
CA ASP A 463 -16.70 3.24 19.71
C ASP A 463 -18.08 3.36 20.39
N ILE A 464 -19.14 3.35 19.61
CA ILE A 464 -20.52 3.49 20.08
C ILE A 464 -21.35 2.37 19.46
N GLY A 465 -21.61 1.35 20.24
CA GLY A 465 -22.47 0.22 19.91
C GLY A 465 -23.73 0.17 20.76
N GLY A 466 -24.54 -0.84 20.54
CA GLY A 466 -25.77 -1.07 21.30
C GLY A 466 -25.54 -1.68 22.68
N VAL A 467 -24.43 -2.41 22.84
CA VAL A 467 -24.04 -3.08 24.10
C VAL A 467 -22.83 -2.39 24.70
N ASN A 468 -21.83 -2.05 23.90
CA ASN A 468 -20.60 -1.44 24.39
C ASN A 468 -20.41 -0.05 23.79
N GLN A 469 -20.04 0.89 24.66
CA GLN A 469 -19.58 2.22 24.27
C GLN A 469 -18.22 2.45 24.92
N SER A 470 -17.25 2.95 24.17
CA SER A 470 -15.91 3.17 24.70
C SER A 470 -15.28 4.47 24.21
N LEU A 471 -14.52 5.10 25.08
CA LEU A 471 -13.63 6.22 24.77
C LEU A 471 -12.27 5.91 25.37
N ASN A 472 -11.24 5.87 24.54
CA ASN A 472 -9.88 5.56 24.99
C ASN A 472 -8.88 6.57 24.43
N LEU A 473 -8.13 7.22 25.32
CA LEU A 473 -6.99 8.07 25.00
C LEU A 473 -5.71 7.37 25.45
N SER A 474 -4.81 7.13 24.50
CA SER A 474 -3.55 6.43 24.74
C SER A 474 -2.36 7.24 24.23
N VAL A 475 -1.32 7.34 25.03
CA VAL A 475 -0.01 7.90 24.64
C VAL A 475 1.06 6.86 24.88
N THR A 476 1.97 6.68 23.92
CA THR A 476 3.05 5.69 24.04
C THR A 476 4.37 6.27 23.51
N GLU A 477 5.41 6.21 24.34
CA GLU A 477 6.81 6.38 23.94
C GLU A 477 7.40 5.00 23.64
N PRO A 478 7.65 4.66 22.36
CA PRO A 478 8.10 3.31 21.98
C PRO A 478 9.55 3.02 22.37
N TYR A 479 10.33 4.05 22.65
CA TYR A 479 11.74 3.94 23.06
C TYR A 479 11.97 4.76 24.36
N PHE A 480 11.33 4.34 25.44
CA PHE A 480 11.61 4.90 26.76
C PHE A 480 13.05 4.59 27.21
N THR A 481 13.55 3.42 26.84
CA THR A 481 14.95 3.05 26.96
C THR A 481 15.58 2.80 25.58
N VAL A 482 16.91 2.83 25.49
CA VAL A 482 17.67 2.58 24.26
C VAL A 482 17.45 1.16 23.71
N ASP A 483 17.12 0.21 24.56
CA ASP A 483 16.85 -1.17 24.18
C ASP A 483 15.42 -1.40 23.64
N GLY A 484 14.63 -0.31 23.50
CA GLY A 484 13.30 -0.36 22.91
C GLY A 484 12.20 -0.75 23.90
N VAL A 485 12.43 -0.63 25.23
CA VAL A 485 11.34 -0.74 26.20
C VAL A 485 10.40 0.45 25.99
N SER A 486 9.12 0.18 25.79
CA SER A 486 8.10 1.21 25.63
C SER A 486 7.45 1.57 26.96
N LEU A 487 7.09 2.86 27.10
CA LEU A 487 6.26 3.37 28.20
C LEU A 487 5.00 3.98 27.63
N GLY A 488 3.84 3.56 28.12
CA GLY A 488 2.55 4.10 27.70
C GLY A 488 1.68 4.49 28.89
N GLY A 489 0.69 5.34 28.61
CA GLY A 489 -0.37 5.70 29.55
C GLY A 489 -1.72 5.74 28.82
N ASP A 490 -2.76 5.27 29.49
CA ASP A 490 -4.11 5.22 28.96
C ASP A 490 -5.07 5.89 29.94
N VAL A 491 -6.06 6.61 29.40
CA VAL A 491 -7.25 7.06 30.11
C VAL A 491 -8.44 6.58 29.30
N TYR A 492 -9.35 5.89 29.96
CA TYR A 492 -10.47 5.28 29.26
C TYR A 492 -11.75 5.32 30.08
N TYR A 493 -12.85 5.32 29.35
CA TYR A 493 -14.20 5.14 29.85
C TYR A 493 -14.90 4.11 28.96
N THR A 494 -15.58 3.16 29.59
CA THR A 494 -16.37 2.14 28.89
C THR A 494 -17.72 2.00 29.60
N LYS A 495 -18.79 2.00 28.83
CA LYS A 495 -20.13 1.64 29.27
C LYS A 495 -20.54 0.35 28.61
N ARG A 496 -20.98 -0.61 29.38
CA ARG A 496 -21.55 -1.88 28.93
C ARG A 496 -22.98 -2.01 29.43
N ASP A 497 -23.90 -2.30 28.51
CA ASP A 497 -25.30 -2.49 28.76
C ASP A 497 -25.74 -3.81 28.12
N THR A 498 -26.07 -4.80 28.95
CA THR A 498 -26.40 -6.15 28.49
C THR A 498 -27.91 -6.38 28.27
N ASP A 499 -28.76 -5.36 28.43
CA ASP A 499 -30.22 -5.48 28.28
C ASP A 499 -30.69 -6.03 26.93
N ARG A 500 -29.86 -5.90 25.89
CA ARG A 500 -30.14 -6.39 24.53
C ARG A 500 -29.66 -7.82 24.28
N LEU A 501 -28.93 -8.39 25.23
CA LEU A 501 -28.38 -9.75 25.12
C LEU A 501 -29.28 -10.73 25.86
N THR A 502 -29.21 -12.01 25.50
CA THR A 502 -29.81 -13.12 26.24
C THR A 502 -28.99 -13.52 27.45
N LEU A 503 -28.34 -12.55 28.09
CA LEU A 503 -27.48 -12.72 29.25
C LEU A 503 -28.15 -12.26 30.54
N PHE A 504 -27.48 -12.55 31.65
CA PHE A 504 -27.65 -11.84 32.90
C PHE A 504 -27.58 -10.31 32.65
N ARG A 505 -28.67 -9.61 33.00
CA ARG A 505 -28.85 -8.19 32.65
C ARG A 505 -28.23 -7.29 33.68
N TYR A 506 -27.26 -6.51 33.25
CA TYR A 506 -26.62 -5.45 34.04
C TYR A 506 -26.14 -4.32 33.15
N SER A 507 -26.02 -3.14 33.73
CA SER A 507 -25.30 -2.01 33.16
C SER A 507 -24.05 -1.74 33.98
N GLN A 508 -22.92 -1.52 33.34
CA GLN A 508 -21.66 -1.21 33.99
C GLN A 508 -20.98 -0.04 33.32
N ASP A 509 -20.70 0.98 34.09
CA ASP A 509 -19.86 2.10 33.74
C ASP A 509 -18.47 1.88 34.34
N ARG A 510 -17.42 1.96 33.52
CA ARG A 510 -16.03 1.74 33.93
C ARG A 510 -15.18 2.92 33.49
N ALA A 511 -14.52 3.60 34.43
CA ALA A 511 -13.55 4.64 34.17
C ALA A 511 -12.20 4.23 34.73
N GLY A 512 -11.11 4.47 33.99
CA GLY A 512 -9.80 4.03 34.44
C GLY A 512 -8.64 4.82 33.86
N LEU A 513 -7.52 4.69 34.55
CA LEU A 513 -6.21 5.14 34.09
C LEU A 513 -5.20 3.98 34.22
N ALA A 514 -4.30 3.86 33.27
CA ALA A 514 -3.31 2.80 33.27
C ALA A 514 -1.93 3.27 32.80
N GLY A 515 -0.90 2.66 33.39
CA GLY A 515 0.47 2.73 32.91
C GLY A 515 0.86 1.40 32.25
N ARG A 516 1.59 1.45 31.17
CA ARG A 516 2.06 0.27 30.42
C ARG A 516 3.55 0.30 30.20
N LEU A 517 4.21 -0.84 30.38
CA LEU A 517 5.58 -1.10 29.97
C LEU A 517 5.56 -2.24 28.95
N GLY A 518 6.24 -2.06 27.82
CA GLY A 518 6.35 -3.11 26.81
C GLY A 518 7.81 -3.44 26.55
N PHE A 519 8.13 -4.74 26.56
CA PHE A 519 9.47 -5.29 26.44
C PHE A 519 9.59 -6.12 25.15
N PRO A 520 10.36 -5.68 24.14
CA PRO A 520 10.68 -6.50 22.99
C PRO A 520 11.74 -7.54 23.37
N LEU A 521 11.31 -8.76 23.68
CA LEU A 521 12.23 -9.82 24.14
C LEU A 521 13.02 -10.43 22.99
N SER A 522 12.41 -10.55 21.81
CA SER A 522 13.06 -11.00 20.58
C SER A 522 12.28 -10.55 19.33
N GLU A 523 12.64 -11.04 18.14
CA GLU A 523 11.95 -10.77 16.89
C GLU A 523 10.44 -11.11 16.95
N TYR A 524 10.12 -12.23 17.62
CA TYR A 524 8.76 -12.76 17.68
C TYR A 524 8.13 -12.66 19.07
N TRP A 525 8.90 -12.45 20.11
CA TRP A 525 8.44 -12.39 21.49
C TRP A 525 8.31 -10.95 22.00
N ARG A 526 7.17 -10.64 22.55
CA ARG A 526 6.91 -9.36 23.22
C ARG A 526 6.22 -9.62 24.55
N ASP A 527 6.67 -8.91 25.59
CA ASP A 527 6.02 -8.90 26.89
C ASP A 527 5.47 -7.51 27.19
N SER A 528 4.33 -7.42 27.86
CA SER A 528 3.68 -6.18 28.24
C SER A 528 3.11 -6.26 29.64
N LEU A 529 3.50 -5.33 30.47
CA LEU A 529 3.01 -5.18 31.84
C LEU A 529 2.12 -3.92 31.91
N ARG A 530 0.90 -4.07 32.40
CA ARG A 530 -0.07 -2.98 32.59
C ARG A 530 -0.51 -2.92 34.04
N LEU A 531 -0.36 -1.77 34.68
CA LEU A 531 -0.94 -1.45 35.97
C LEU A 531 -2.07 -0.46 35.75
N ALA A 532 -3.28 -0.79 36.19
CA ALA A 532 -4.45 0.04 36.01
C ALA A 532 -5.16 0.29 37.36
N PHE A 533 -5.63 1.51 37.52
CA PHE A 533 -6.64 1.86 38.51
C PHE A 533 -7.95 2.09 37.76
N GLU A 534 -8.98 1.35 38.15
CA GLU A 534 -10.30 1.40 37.54
C GLU A 534 -11.36 1.59 38.60
N GLN A 535 -12.36 2.42 38.31
CA GLN A 535 -13.58 2.50 39.08
C GLN A 535 -14.71 1.97 38.20
N THR A 536 -15.45 1.02 38.74
CA THR A 536 -16.64 0.47 38.08
C THR A 536 -17.87 0.84 38.88
N ASP A 537 -18.95 1.18 38.19
CA ASP A 537 -20.28 1.34 38.77
C ASP A 537 -21.22 0.37 38.05
N THR A 538 -21.74 -0.61 38.81
CA THR A 538 -22.52 -1.70 38.27
C THR A 538 -23.93 -1.67 38.81
N GLU A 539 -24.92 -1.56 37.93
CA GLU A 539 -26.32 -1.59 38.24
C GLU A 539 -26.95 -2.90 37.77
N SER A 540 -27.80 -3.52 38.61
CA SER A 540 -28.55 -4.69 38.17
C SER A 540 -29.67 -4.27 37.25
N GLY A 541 -29.94 -5.11 36.20
CA GLY A 541 -31.14 -4.99 35.38
C GLY A 541 -32.38 -5.53 36.09
N THR A 542 -33.24 -6.24 35.38
CA THR A 542 -34.55 -6.68 35.84
C THR A 542 -34.58 -7.99 36.64
N LEU A 543 -33.44 -8.60 36.97
CA LEU A 543 -33.32 -9.91 37.61
C LEU A 543 -33.10 -9.85 39.12
N GLU A 544 -33.66 -10.82 39.83
CA GLU A 544 -33.34 -11.08 41.25
C GLU A 544 -31.94 -11.68 41.33
N LEU A 545 -31.02 -10.96 41.95
CA LEU A 545 -29.63 -11.37 42.16
C LEU A 545 -29.53 -12.31 43.37
N GLY A 546 -28.60 -13.25 43.31
CA GLY A 546 -28.17 -13.96 44.52
C GLY A 546 -27.37 -13.05 45.43
N ALA A 547 -27.24 -13.44 46.71
CA ALA A 547 -26.51 -12.64 47.71
C ALA A 547 -25.03 -12.43 47.36
N GLU A 548 -24.43 -13.33 46.54
CA GLU A 548 -23.04 -13.24 46.10
C GLU A 548 -22.88 -12.22 44.98
N GLU A 549 -23.86 -12.11 44.07
CA GLU A 549 -23.85 -11.15 42.96
C GLU A 549 -24.19 -9.72 43.44
N GLU A 550 -25.07 -9.59 44.48
CA GLU A 550 -25.40 -8.29 45.08
C GLU A 550 -24.20 -7.57 45.67
N GLU A 551 -23.16 -8.33 46.12
CA GLU A 551 -21.93 -7.76 46.69
C GLU A 551 -21.15 -6.94 45.63
N PHE A 552 -21.30 -7.26 44.35
CA PHE A 552 -20.59 -6.60 43.26
C PHE A 552 -21.37 -5.46 42.58
N LEU A 553 -22.52 -5.08 43.14
CA LEU A 553 -23.29 -3.91 42.70
C LEU A 553 -22.74 -2.61 43.27
N GLY A 554 -23.07 -1.50 42.56
CA GLY A 554 -22.65 -0.16 42.92
C GLY A 554 -21.20 0.12 42.50
N THR A 555 -20.63 1.12 43.15
CA THR A 555 -19.30 1.62 42.81
C THR A 555 -18.21 0.79 43.51
N GLN A 556 -17.27 0.25 42.73
CA GLN A 556 -16.10 -0.50 43.20
C GLN A 556 -14.81 0.02 42.57
N ASP A 557 -13.77 0.06 43.38
CA ASP A 557 -12.42 0.43 42.95
C ASP A 557 -11.58 -0.83 42.72
N HIS A 558 -10.82 -0.86 41.62
CA HIS A 558 -9.95 -1.96 41.23
C HIS A 558 -8.52 -1.48 41.01
N LEU A 559 -7.56 -2.23 41.53
CA LEU A 559 -6.15 -2.07 41.19
C LEU A 559 -5.69 -3.34 40.47
N LEU A 560 -5.52 -3.25 39.16
CA LEU A 560 -5.27 -4.41 38.26
C LEU A 560 -3.84 -4.42 37.77
N LEU A 561 -3.17 -5.54 37.93
CA LEU A 561 -1.89 -5.81 37.32
C LEU A 561 -2.07 -6.91 36.26
N ARG A 562 -1.87 -6.56 34.98
CA ARG A 562 -1.97 -7.48 33.84
C ARG A 562 -0.62 -7.62 33.17
N ASN A 563 -0.22 -8.86 32.94
CA ASN A 563 0.90 -9.21 32.09
C ASN A 563 0.38 -9.90 30.83
N THR A 564 0.94 -9.56 29.68
CA THR A 564 0.61 -10.18 28.40
C THR A 564 1.91 -10.55 27.69
N LEU A 565 2.17 -11.84 27.59
CA LEU A 565 3.28 -12.39 26.85
C LEU A 565 2.78 -12.89 25.48
N THR A 566 3.30 -12.31 24.40
CA THR A 566 2.89 -12.61 23.03
C THR A 566 4.06 -13.18 22.23
N TYR A 567 3.80 -14.28 21.54
CA TYR A 567 4.65 -14.83 20.47
C TYR A 567 3.88 -14.73 19.14
N ASP A 568 4.42 -14.03 18.14
CA ASP A 568 3.79 -13.87 16.83
C ASP A 568 4.83 -14.06 15.72
N SER A 569 4.77 -15.21 15.03
CA SER A 569 5.62 -15.58 13.89
C SER A 569 4.84 -15.67 12.57
N ARG A 570 3.62 -15.13 12.51
CA ARG A 570 2.80 -15.16 11.31
C ARG A 570 3.44 -14.35 10.18
N ASP A 571 3.31 -14.86 8.97
CA ASP A 571 3.75 -14.18 7.74
C ASP A 571 2.89 -12.96 7.37
N SER A 572 1.64 -12.92 7.82
CA SER A 572 0.71 -11.80 7.63
C SER A 572 -0.21 -11.65 8.84
N THR A 573 -0.57 -10.41 9.18
CA THR A 573 -1.55 -10.14 10.23
C THR A 573 -2.98 -10.26 9.74
N ILE A 574 -3.23 -10.02 8.45
CA ILE A 574 -4.57 -10.00 7.85
C ILE A 574 -4.92 -11.36 7.21
N PHE A 575 -4.00 -11.93 6.44
CA PHE A 575 -4.18 -13.21 5.75
C PHE A 575 -3.00 -14.14 6.08
N PRO A 576 -2.90 -14.63 7.33
CA PRO A 576 -1.82 -15.52 7.70
C PRO A 576 -1.95 -16.86 6.96
N ARG A 577 -0.85 -17.30 6.37
CA ARG A 577 -0.74 -18.59 5.70
C ARG A 577 0.10 -19.57 6.50
N LYS A 578 1.09 -19.09 7.26
CA LYS A 578 1.99 -19.88 8.10
C LYS A 578 2.37 -19.12 9.34
N GLY A 579 2.74 -19.88 10.38
CA GLY A 579 3.25 -19.35 11.64
C GLY A 579 2.31 -19.53 12.81
N TRP A 580 2.70 -18.99 13.94
CA TRP A 580 2.00 -19.11 15.23
C TRP A 580 1.68 -17.74 15.79
N LYS A 581 0.55 -17.64 16.47
CA LYS A 581 0.24 -16.55 17.40
C LYS A 581 -0.15 -17.17 18.75
N ASN A 582 0.67 -16.95 19.78
CA ASN A 582 0.40 -17.41 21.12
C ASN A 582 0.33 -16.20 22.05
N GLU A 583 -0.65 -16.17 22.93
CA GLU A 583 -0.83 -15.14 23.95
C GLU A 583 -1.07 -15.81 25.29
N LEU A 584 -0.29 -15.44 26.31
CA LEU A 584 -0.53 -15.73 27.71
C LEU A 584 -0.86 -14.42 28.41
N ILE A 585 -2.08 -14.33 28.89
CA ILE A 585 -2.57 -13.18 29.67
C ILE A 585 -2.75 -13.63 31.12
N THR A 586 -2.06 -12.96 32.02
CA THR A 586 -2.27 -13.13 33.47
C THR A 586 -2.66 -11.79 34.07
N GLU A 587 -3.65 -11.80 34.94
CA GLU A 587 -4.15 -10.61 35.61
C GLU A 587 -4.39 -10.91 37.08
N ALA A 588 -4.05 -9.95 37.91
CA ALA A 588 -4.33 -9.98 39.34
C ALA A 588 -5.01 -8.69 39.75
N SER A 589 -6.15 -8.79 40.41
CA SER A 589 -6.73 -7.69 41.17
C SER A 589 -5.98 -7.56 42.50
N LEU A 590 -5.21 -6.49 42.65
CA LEU A 590 -4.27 -6.30 43.76
C LEU A 590 -4.97 -5.77 45.02
N PRO A 591 -4.39 -5.96 46.22
CA PRO A 591 -4.80 -5.28 47.45
C PRO A 591 -4.73 -3.75 47.28
N GLY A 592 -5.78 -3.05 47.67
CA GLY A 592 -5.94 -1.60 47.45
C GLY A 592 -7.18 -1.23 46.64
N GLY A 593 -7.78 -2.24 45.98
CA GLY A 593 -9.14 -2.19 45.42
C GLY A 593 -10.12 -3.02 46.25
N ASP A 594 -11.35 -3.14 45.77
CA ASP A 594 -12.46 -3.82 46.49
C ASP A 594 -12.56 -5.31 46.10
N THR A 595 -11.99 -5.74 44.98
CA THR A 595 -12.05 -7.13 44.49
C THR A 595 -10.71 -7.87 44.60
N ARG A 596 -10.78 -9.20 44.68
CA ARG A 596 -9.62 -10.10 44.84
C ARG A 596 -9.74 -11.32 43.92
N TYR A 597 -9.19 -11.23 42.72
CA TYR A 597 -9.18 -12.37 41.81
C TYR A 597 -7.87 -12.47 41.01
N LEU A 598 -7.64 -13.66 40.52
CA LEU A 598 -6.58 -13.99 39.58
C LEU A 598 -7.23 -14.50 38.30
N ARG A 599 -6.73 -14.06 37.14
CA ARG A 599 -7.12 -14.52 35.81
C ARG A 599 -5.91 -15.03 35.08
N GLY A 600 -6.01 -16.22 34.50
CA GLY A 600 -5.08 -16.75 33.52
C GLY A 600 -5.83 -17.09 32.24
N ASN A 601 -5.33 -16.65 31.10
CA ASN A 601 -5.88 -17.00 29.79
C ASN A 601 -4.75 -17.32 28.81
N VAL A 602 -4.81 -18.49 28.18
CA VAL A 602 -3.87 -18.92 27.13
C VAL A 602 -4.64 -19.01 25.85
N LYS A 603 -4.14 -18.34 24.81
CA LYS A 603 -4.65 -18.42 23.45
C LYS A 603 -3.54 -18.81 22.51
N SER A 604 -3.73 -19.87 21.75
CA SER A 604 -2.77 -20.37 20.77
C SER A 604 -3.45 -20.60 19.45
N GLN A 605 -2.86 -20.10 18.38
CA GLN A 605 -3.33 -20.25 17.03
C GLN A 605 -2.16 -20.54 16.08
N VAL A 606 -2.31 -21.56 15.26
CA VAL A 606 -1.32 -21.97 14.26
C VAL A 606 -1.94 -21.94 12.87
N TYR A 607 -1.14 -21.53 11.91
CA TYR A 607 -1.48 -21.50 10.48
C TYR A 607 -0.46 -22.31 9.70
N PHE A 608 -0.94 -23.16 8.80
CA PHE A 608 -0.08 -23.89 7.87
C PHE A 608 -0.73 -24.02 6.50
N PRO A 609 0.05 -23.84 5.42
CA PRO A 609 -0.45 -23.99 4.06
C PRO A 609 -0.72 -25.48 3.80
N LEU A 610 -1.90 -25.80 3.24
CA LEU A 610 -2.22 -27.17 2.85
C LEU A 610 -2.11 -27.38 1.34
N LEU A 611 -2.55 -26.38 0.55
CA LEU A 611 -2.48 -26.33 -0.90
C LEU A 611 -1.90 -24.96 -1.31
N SER A 612 -1.58 -24.78 -2.59
CA SER A 612 -0.90 -23.56 -3.08
C SER A 612 -1.50 -22.23 -2.60
N ALA A 613 -2.83 -22.15 -2.45
CA ALA A 613 -3.54 -20.94 -2.02
C ALA A 613 -4.42 -21.14 -0.78
N SER A 614 -4.46 -22.33 -0.17
CA SER A 614 -5.31 -22.67 0.96
C SER A 614 -4.52 -22.78 2.26
N THR A 615 -5.17 -22.48 3.39
CA THR A 615 -4.56 -22.48 4.72
C THR A 615 -5.44 -23.24 5.70
N VAL A 616 -4.84 -24.03 6.56
CA VAL A 616 -5.50 -24.57 7.75
C VAL A 616 -5.12 -23.72 8.94
N SER A 617 -6.10 -23.34 9.73
CA SER A 617 -5.94 -22.66 11.02
C SER A 617 -6.47 -23.56 12.14
N LEU A 618 -5.68 -23.73 13.18
CA LEU A 618 -6.10 -24.39 14.40
C LEU A 618 -5.91 -23.44 15.57
N GLY A 619 -6.96 -23.24 16.36
CA GLY A 619 -6.96 -22.37 17.52
C GLY A 619 -7.42 -23.10 18.77
N VAL A 620 -6.83 -22.82 19.89
CA VAL A 620 -7.30 -23.22 21.23
C VAL A 620 -7.22 -22.03 22.18
N GLU A 621 -8.19 -21.94 23.05
CA GLU A 621 -8.21 -20.95 24.12
C GLU A 621 -8.67 -21.60 25.41
N ALA A 622 -7.92 -21.40 26.50
CA ALA A 622 -8.26 -21.89 27.83
C ALA A 622 -8.07 -20.75 28.85
N GLY A 623 -9.07 -20.54 29.68
CA GLY A 623 -9.06 -19.50 30.70
C GLY A 623 -9.50 -20.04 32.06
N ARG A 624 -8.91 -19.48 33.12
CA ARG A 624 -9.29 -19.72 34.51
C ARG A 624 -9.34 -18.41 35.28
N LEU A 625 -10.41 -18.28 36.07
CA LEU A 625 -10.62 -17.21 37.06
C LEU A 625 -10.71 -17.84 38.43
N GLU A 626 -10.13 -17.23 39.44
CA GLU A 626 -10.18 -17.71 40.79
C GLU A 626 -10.11 -16.53 41.77
N GLY A 627 -11.06 -16.46 42.70
CA GLY A 627 -11.02 -15.53 43.80
C GLY A 627 -9.96 -15.97 44.81
N TYR A 628 -9.34 -15.02 45.52
CA TYR A 628 -8.38 -15.33 46.56
C TYR A 628 -8.71 -14.60 47.86
N ASN A 629 -8.15 -15.07 48.99
CA ASN A 629 -8.47 -14.62 50.35
C ASN A 629 -9.95 -14.85 50.77
N GLY A 630 -10.64 -15.78 50.14
CA GLY A 630 -12.02 -16.12 50.46
C GLY A 630 -13.07 -15.22 49.79
N GLU A 631 -12.67 -14.39 48.83
CA GLU A 631 -13.60 -13.56 48.06
C GLU A 631 -14.02 -14.27 46.77
N SER A 632 -15.25 -14.02 46.34
CA SER A 632 -15.80 -14.52 45.07
C SER A 632 -15.28 -13.72 43.88
N VAL A 633 -15.40 -14.28 42.70
CA VAL A 633 -15.06 -13.56 41.42
C VAL A 633 -16.24 -12.72 41.00
N PRO A 634 -16.05 -11.44 40.64
CA PRO A 634 -17.15 -10.62 40.12
C PRO A 634 -17.78 -11.25 38.87
N PHE A 635 -19.10 -11.34 38.83
CA PHE A 635 -19.82 -11.97 37.71
C PHE A 635 -19.54 -11.28 36.36
N TYR A 636 -19.33 -9.99 36.35
CA TYR A 636 -19.02 -9.22 35.16
C TYR A 636 -17.61 -9.49 34.60
N GLU A 637 -16.75 -10.22 35.32
CA GLU A 637 -15.45 -10.69 34.87
C GLU A 637 -15.50 -12.14 34.37
N HIS A 638 -16.64 -12.84 34.47
CA HIS A 638 -16.81 -14.21 34.01
C HIS A 638 -16.47 -14.36 32.50
N PHE A 639 -16.08 -15.53 32.10
CA PHE A 639 -15.94 -15.90 30.70
C PHE A 639 -17.30 -16.24 30.10
N TYR A 640 -17.47 -15.90 28.83
CA TYR A 640 -18.65 -16.24 28.03
C TYR A 640 -18.21 -16.86 26.71
N LEU A 641 -19.01 -17.80 26.17
CA LEU A 641 -18.85 -18.41 24.85
C LEU A 641 -20.20 -18.44 24.10
N GLY A 642 -20.15 -18.72 22.80
CA GLY A 642 -21.23 -18.63 21.85
C GLY A 642 -21.05 -17.44 20.90
N GLY A 643 -21.58 -17.53 19.70
CA GLY A 643 -21.54 -16.50 18.67
C GLY A 643 -20.35 -16.56 17.71
N ALA A 644 -20.35 -15.65 16.77
CA ALA A 644 -19.46 -15.61 15.59
C ALA A 644 -17.97 -15.58 15.92
N ARG A 645 -17.56 -15.19 17.13
CA ARG A 645 -16.16 -15.05 17.55
C ARG A 645 -15.63 -16.21 18.39
N SER A 646 -16.49 -17.16 18.74
CA SER A 646 -16.10 -18.28 19.60
C SER A 646 -16.61 -19.61 19.07
N VAL A 647 -17.78 -20.10 19.47
CA VAL A 647 -18.43 -21.32 18.99
C VAL A 647 -19.62 -20.90 18.17
N ARG A 648 -19.47 -20.95 16.85
CA ARG A 648 -20.51 -20.55 15.89
C ARG A 648 -21.68 -21.52 15.90
N GLY A 649 -22.87 -21.05 15.54
CA GLY A 649 -24.09 -21.84 15.52
C GLY A 649 -24.91 -21.76 16.80
N PHE A 650 -24.36 -21.18 17.85
CA PHE A 650 -25.01 -20.87 19.12
C PHE A 650 -25.17 -19.36 19.24
N ASP A 651 -26.17 -18.91 19.99
CA ASP A 651 -26.35 -17.47 20.21
C ASP A 651 -25.16 -16.88 20.99
N THR A 652 -25.02 -15.58 20.85
CA THR A 652 -23.87 -14.91 21.43
C THR A 652 -23.91 -14.97 22.96
N TYR A 653 -22.83 -15.52 23.54
CA TYR A 653 -22.62 -15.68 24.98
C TYR A 653 -23.56 -16.70 25.65
N SER A 654 -24.28 -17.53 24.89
CA SER A 654 -25.27 -18.47 25.43
C SER A 654 -24.70 -19.76 26.00
N LEU A 655 -23.39 -20.04 25.80
CA LEU A 655 -22.79 -21.32 26.23
C LEU A 655 -22.18 -21.22 27.61
N GLY A 656 -22.74 -21.95 28.55
CA GLY A 656 -22.25 -22.03 29.94
C GLY A 656 -23.36 -22.25 30.94
N PRO A 657 -23.05 -22.06 32.23
CA PRO A 657 -24.05 -22.14 33.31
C PRO A 657 -25.13 -21.05 33.18
N GLU A 658 -26.33 -21.38 33.55
CA GLU A 658 -27.51 -20.51 33.53
C GLU A 658 -28.03 -20.26 34.95
N ASP A 659 -28.72 -19.15 35.13
CA ASP A 659 -29.48 -18.86 36.31
C ASP A 659 -30.81 -19.67 36.34
N PRO A 660 -31.61 -19.66 37.44
CA PRO A 660 -32.88 -20.37 37.49
C PRO A 660 -33.91 -19.93 36.43
N ASP A 661 -33.72 -18.76 35.82
CA ASP A 661 -34.62 -18.22 34.79
C ASP A 661 -34.12 -18.54 33.38
N GLY A 662 -33.00 -19.28 33.26
CA GLY A 662 -32.39 -19.70 31.97
C GLY A 662 -31.52 -18.65 31.32
N ASN A 663 -31.05 -17.63 32.07
CA ASN A 663 -30.11 -16.66 31.49
C ASN A 663 -28.66 -17.10 31.74
N PRO A 664 -27.79 -17.05 30.72
CA PRO A 664 -26.37 -17.39 30.85
C PRO A 664 -25.67 -16.44 31.83
N ILE A 665 -25.04 -16.98 32.87
CA ILE A 665 -24.27 -16.21 33.86
C ILE A 665 -22.77 -16.26 33.64
N GLY A 666 -22.33 -16.96 32.55
CA GLY A 666 -20.94 -17.19 32.29
C GLY A 666 -20.26 -18.09 33.32
N GLY A 667 -18.94 -18.12 33.35
CA GLY A 667 -18.24 -18.97 34.31
C GLY A 667 -16.78 -18.64 34.50
N VAL A 668 -16.14 -19.39 35.38
CA VAL A 668 -14.75 -19.14 35.80
C VAL A 668 -13.72 -19.98 35.05
N THR A 669 -14.14 -20.97 34.29
CA THR A 669 -13.24 -21.79 33.48
C THR A 669 -13.76 -21.88 32.05
N LYS A 670 -12.96 -21.49 31.08
CA LYS A 670 -13.28 -21.48 29.65
C LYS A 670 -12.39 -22.49 28.91
N LEU A 671 -13.00 -23.30 28.05
CA LEU A 671 -12.31 -24.13 27.07
C LEU A 671 -12.93 -23.91 25.69
N GLN A 672 -12.10 -23.61 24.70
CA GLN A 672 -12.51 -23.37 23.33
C GLN A 672 -11.50 -23.95 22.35
N ALA A 673 -11.97 -24.55 21.28
CA ALA A 673 -11.17 -25.01 20.15
C ALA A 673 -11.86 -24.64 18.82
N ASN A 674 -11.07 -24.16 17.88
CA ASN A 674 -11.53 -23.78 16.55
C ASN A 674 -10.59 -24.40 15.50
N SER A 675 -11.17 -24.92 14.44
CA SER A 675 -10.45 -25.40 13.26
C SER A 675 -11.08 -24.82 12.01
N GLU A 676 -10.27 -24.27 11.12
CA GLU A 676 -10.74 -23.71 9.85
C GLU A 676 -9.85 -24.12 8.69
N PHE A 677 -10.47 -24.54 7.60
CA PHE A 677 -9.86 -24.67 6.29
C PHE A 677 -10.29 -23.49 5.43
N ILE A 678 -9.36 -22.59 5.14
CA ILE A 678 -9.58 -21.35 4.40
C ILE A 678 -9.04 -21.54 2.99
N PHE A 679 -9.84 -21.22 1.98
CA PHE A 679 -9.51 -21.43 0.58
C PHE A 679 -10.00 -20.28 -0.31
N PRO A 680 -9.35 -20.01 -1.46
CA PRO A 680 -9.87 -19.08 -2.46
C PRO A 680 -11.14 -19.67 -3.06
N ILE A 681 -12.14 -18.83 -3.33
CA ILE A 681 -13.38 -19.29 -3.98
C ILE A 681 -13.08 -19.52 -5.47
N PRO A 682 -13.46 -20.68 -6.06
CA PRO A 682 -13.29 -20.94 -7.48
C PRO A 682 -13.90 -19.83 -8.35
N GLY A 683 -13.12 -19.27 -9.27
CA GLY A 683 -13.51 -18.14 -10.11
C GLY A 683 -13.32 -16.75 -9.48
N ALA A 684 -12.93 -16.68 -8.19
CA ALA A 684 -12.51 -15.46 -7.50
C ALA A 684 -11.05 -15.57 -6.97
N GLU A 685 -10.26 -16.48 -7.54
CA GLU A 685 -8.90 -16.81 -7.09
C GLU A 685 -7.97 -15.61 -7.14
N ASP A 686 -8.17 -14.74 -8.11
CA ASP A 686 -7.42 -13.49 -8.27
C ASP A 686 -7.84 -12.36 -7.33
N THR A 687 -8.97 -12.53 -6.64
CA THR A 687 -9.47 -11.54 -5.70
C THR A 687 -8.93 -11.86 -4.31
N GLN A 688 -7.78 -11.28 -3.96
CA GLN A 688 -7.10 -11.53 -2.67
C GLN A 688 -7.99 -11.29 -1.44
N GLY A 689 -9.04 -10.49 -1.59
CA GLY A 689 -9.97 -10.14 -0.51
C GLY A 689 -11.12 -11.14 -0.27
N ILE A 690 -11.34 -12.14 -1.15
CA ILE A 690 -12.48 -13.07 -1.03
C ILE A 690 -11.99 -14.47 -0.69
N ARG A 691 -12.53 -15.07 0.38
CA ARG A 691 -12.19 -16.41 0.85
C ARG A 691 -13.42 -17.18 1.29
N GLY A 692 -13.43 -18.45 0.99
CA GLY A 692 -14.32 -19.44 1.60
C GLY A 692 -13.63 -20.09 2.81
N ALA A 693 -14.42 -20.56 3.77
CA ALA A 693 -13.93 -21.33 4.89
C ALA A 693 -14.89 -22.51 5.17
N VAL A 694 -14.33 -23.63 5.59
CA VAL A 694 -15.04 -24.71 6.28
C VAL A 694 -14.48 -24.77 7.68
N PHE A 695 -15.34 -24.87 8.68
CA PHE A 695 -14.91 -24.79 10.06
C PHE A 695 -15.56 -25.84 10.97
N ALA A 696 -14.91 -26.09 12.08
CA ALA A 696 -15.43 -26.81 13.22
C ALA A 696 -15.03 -26.09 14.49
N ASP A 697 -15.98 -25.83 15.36
CA ASP A 697 -15.80 -25.15 16.64
C ASP A 697 -16.31 -26.04 17.76
N ALA A 698 -15.65 -25.97 18.92
CA ALA A 698 -16.11 -26.59 20.15
C ALA A 698 -15.74 -25.72 21.34
N GLY A 699 -16.55 -25.73 22.39
CA GLY A 699 -16.23 -25.02 23.61
C GLY A 699 -17.34 -25.06 24.64
N TRP A 700 -16.99 -24.74 25.89
CA TRP A 700 -17.88 -24.62 27.02
C TRP A 700 -17.25 -23.76 28.12
N VAL A 701 -18.10 -23.21 28.94
CA VAL A 701 -17.70 -22.46 30.14
C VAL A 701 -18.26 -23.17 31.38
N TYR A 702 -17.41 -23.34 32.38
CA TYR A 702 -17.77 -24.01 33.63
C TYR A 702 -17.87 -22.96 34.77
N GLY A 703 -18.90 -23.09 35.58
CA GLY A 703 -19.15 -22.23 36.74
C GLY A 703 -18.20 -22.45 37.93
N PRO A 704 -18.33 -21.64 38.97
CA PRO A 704 -17.59 -21.84 40.22
C PRO A 704 -17.84 -23.25 40.81
N GLY A 705 -16.77 -23.94 41.17
CA GLY A 705 -16.87 -25.27 41.77
C GLY A 705 -17.29 -26.43 40.88
N GLN A 706 -17.61 -26.18 39.60
CA GLN A 706 -17.90 -27.26 38.63
C GLN A 706 -16.62 -27.94 38.21
N GLU A 707 -16.68 -29.28 38.08
CA GLU A 707 -15.60 -30.07 37.48
C GLU A 707 -15.66 -29.96 35.95
N ILE A 708 -14.48 -30.03 35.31
CA ILE A 708 -14.40 -30.02 33.84
C ILE A 708 -14.91 -31.36 33.32
N ASP A 709 -16.09 -31.35 32.70
CA ASP A 709 -16.67 -32.51 32.03
C ASP A 709 -16.68 -32.30 30.50
N PRO A 710 -15.87 -33.06 29.74
CA PRO A 710 -15.84 -32.96 28.30
C PRO A 710 -17.18 -33.28 27.59
N SER A 711 -18.11 -33.95 28.27
CA SER A 711 -19.43 -34.25 27.71
C SER A 711 -20.33 -33.02 27.60
N GLU A 712 -20.07 -31.98 28.37
CA GLU A 712 -20.78 -30.70 28.30
C GLU A 712 -20.33 -29.81 27.15
N LEU A 713 -19.21 -30.13 26.49
CA LEU A 713 -18.74 -29.34 25.35
C LEU A 713 -19.83 -29.28 24.26
N ARG A 714 -20.12 -28.09 23.78
CA ARG A 714 -20.93 -27.87 22.59
C ARG A 714 -20.02 -27.81 21.36
N ALA A 715 -20.51 -28.34 20.24
CA ALA A 715 -19.74 -28.33 19.00
C ALA A 715 -20.60 -28.03 17.78
N SER A 716 -20.01 -27.38 16.83
CA SER A 716 -20.64 -27.07 15.54
C SER A 716 -19.66 -27.26 14.38
N VAL A 717 -20.21 -27.43 13.18
CA VAL A 717 -19.49 -27.41 11.92
C VAL A 717 -20.20 -26.46 10.96
N GLY A 718 -19.47 -25.87 10.03
CA GLY A 718 -20.11 -24.93 9.12
C GLY A 718 -19.25 -24.46 7.98
N ILE A 719 -19.82 -23.55 7.22
CA ILE A 719 -19.18 -22.87 6.11
C ILE A 719 -19.18 -21.36 6.35
N GLY A 720 -18.11 -20.71 5.92
CA GLY A 720 -17.94 -19.27 6.07
C GLY A 720 -17.57 -18.61 4.75
N PHE A 721 -17.98 -17.38 4.60
CA PHE A 721 -17.61 -16.49 3.52
C PHE A 721 -17.02 -15.23 4.12
N ARG A 722 -15.85 -14.83 3.63
CA ARG A 722 -15.10 -13.65 4.09
C ARG A 722 -14.75 -12.78 2.89
N TRP A 723 -15.04 -11.51 3.00
CA TRP A 723 -14.75 -10.55 1.96
C TRP A 723 -14.22 -9.24 2.55
N PHE A 724 -12.98 -8.87 2.17
CA PHE A 724 -12.44 -7.54 2.43
C PHE A 724 -12.92 -6.59 1.34
N SER A 725 -14.08 -6.00 1.58
CA SER A 725 -14.69 -5.05 0.66
C SER A 725 -14.09 -3.64 0.86
N PRO A 726 -14.29 -2.71 -0.11
CA PRO A 726 -13.92 -1.31 0.06
C PRO A 726 -14.58 -0.63 1.27
N MET A 727 -15.72 -1.15 1.74
CA MET A 727 -16.43 -0.67 2.93
C MET A 727 -15.94 -1.31 4.23
N GLY A 728 -14.97 -2.21 4.16
CA GLY A 728 -14.43 -2.96 5.29
C GLY A 728 -14.67 -4.46 5.18
N PRO A 729 -14.19 -5.23 6.17
CA PRO A 729 -14.33 -6.67 6.18
C PRO A 729 -15.78 -7.10 6.42
N LEU A 730 -16.21 -8.08 5.64
CA LEU A 730 -17.53 -8.73 5.74
C LEU A 730 -17.32 -10.22 6.03
N ARG A 731 -18.05 -10.74 7.00
CA ARG A 731 -18.03 -12.14 7.38
C ARG A 731 -19.44 -12.68 7.47
N PHE A 732 -19.68 -13.82 6.84
CA PHE A 732 -20.93 -14.56 6.87
C PHE A 732 -20.62 -16.02 7.19
N ASP A 733 -21.20 -16.54 8.26
CA ASP A 733 -21.04 -17.93 8.69
C ASP A 733 -22.40 -18.62 8.77
N TYR A 734 -22.46 -19.84 8.27
CA TYR A 734 -23.58 -20.73 8.49
C TYR A 734 -23.08 -21.98 9.20
N ALA A 735 -23.53 -22.17 10.43
CA ALA A 735 -23.11 -23.24 11.31
C ALA A 735 -24.26 -24.20 11.65
N VAL A 736 -23.93 -25.47 11.73
CA VAL A 736 -24.82 -26.54 12.15
C VAL A 736 -24.26 -27.10 13.46
N PRO A 737 -24.95 -26.93 14.59
CA PRO A 737 -24.61 -27.60 15.83
C PRO A 737 -24.66 -29.12 15.67
N VAL A 738 -23.60 -29.80 16.09
CA VAL A 738 -23.46 -31.27 16.00
C VAL A 738 -23.46 -31.93 17.38
N GLN A 739 -23.07 -31.18 18.40
CA GLN A 739 -23.20 -31.57 19.81
C GLN A 739 -23.84 -30.39 20.55
N TYR A 740 -25.09 -30.57 20.95
CA TYR A 740 -25.91 -29.56 21.59
C TYR A 740 -27.05 -30.22 22.40
N GLU A 741 -27.65 -29.46 23.31
CA GLU A 741 -28.82 -29.85 24.06
C GLU A 741 -30.10 -29.12 23.54
N PRO A 742 -31.30 -29.70 23.80
CA PRO A 742 -32.54 -29.08 23.30
C PRO A 742 -32.81 -27.67 23.85
N GLU A 743 -32.25 -27.35 24.98
CA GLU A 743 -32.37 -26.08 25.70
C GLU A 743 -31.37 -24.99 25.18
N ASP A 744 -30.34 -25.40 24.42
CA ASP A 744 -29.32 -24.46 23.90
C ASP A 744 -29.95 -23.47 22.91
N ASP A 745 -29.63 -22.20 23.04
CA ASP A 745 -29.99 -21.14 22.11
C ASP A 745 -29.18 -21.22 20.82
N LEU A 746 -29.85 -21.52 19.71
CA LEU A 746 -29.20 -21.77 18.43
C LEU A 746 -29.32 -20.56 17.48
N GLN A 747 -28.20 -20.06 16.98
CA GLN A 747 -28.12 -19.05 15.94
C GLN A 747 -27.27 -19.57 14.78
N ARG A 748 -27.90 -20.25 13.81
CA ARG A 748 -27.20 -20.93 12.73
C ARG A 748 -26.55 -19.99 11.71
N PHE A 749 -27.15 -18.84 11.46
CA PHE A 749 -26.61 -17.83 10.56
C PHE A 749 -26.13 -16.64 11.36
N GLN A 750 -24.86 -16.30 11.15
CA GLN A 750 -24.19 -15.20 11.85
C GLN A 750 -23.44 -14.33 10.85
N PHE A 751 -23.49 -13.04 11.00
CA PHE A 751 -22.79 -12.13 10.13
C PHE A 751 -22.20 -10.94 10.90
N THR A 752 -21.09 -10.42 10.35
CA THR A 752 -20.42 -9.26 10.89
C THR A 752 -19.95 -8.37 9.74
N ILE A 753 -20.17 -7.08 9.88
CA ILE A 753 -19.75 -6.05 8.91
C ILE A 753 -18.93 -5.01 9.67
N GLY A 754 -17.73 -4.67 9.17
CA GLY A 754 -16.91 -3.58 9.71
C GLY A 754 -15.61 -4.02 10.39
N THR A 755 -14.99 -3.11 11.13
CA THR A 755 -13.59 -3.19 11.58
C THR A 755 -13.28 -4.17 12.72
N ASN A 756 -14.26 -4.79 13.36
CA ASN A 756 -14.10 -5.68 14.51
C ASN A 756 -14.26 -7.16 14.12
N MET A 757 -13.44 -7.65 13.22
CA MET A 757 -13.35 -9.08 12.88
C MET A 757 -12.30 -9.81 13.70
#